data_5818f84d52acbec3db2ac13435be31a3
#
_entry.id   5818f84d52acbec3db2ac13435be31a3
#
_cell.length_a   1.000
_cell.length_b   1.000
_cell.length_c   1.000
_cell.angle_alpha   90.00
_cell.angle_beta   90.00
_cell.angle_gamma   90.00
#
_symmetry.space_group_name_H-M   'P 1'
#
loop_
_entity.id
_entity.type
_entity.pdbx_description
1 polymer ?
#
loop_
_entity_poly.entity_id
_entity_poly.type
_entity_poly.pdbx_seq_one_letter_code
_entity_poly.pdbx_strand_id
1 'polypeptide(L)'
;MEGHGPRQYGPYVVLEQIGSGGMGAVYRARDRRLERDVAIKVLHRNLEMAGARERFLREARAVSSLNHPNISTIFDIGEQDGDPYLVMEMLHGESLKERLHDGVPVSEEELISIATQAAQALAAAHAKGIVHRDIKPANLFLVDGPPGEPQLKVLDFGLAKVEHERILLGPSGLTRTGATVGTVEYMSPEQARGEDLDPRSDLFSLGAVLYELATGDVPFRGATSAVVFAELLGSDPVPPRKVNTELSPGMDSIIRRLLQKKRESRIPSANALLEELRKLKEPSVPIRHSSSKLMAASSRASATSSAREFHESVSLSDPTARSIRGHTPSGSRPSAVHSASNISVSRDVTREQAPGSTSSYDHEIAAGGIRWWIPAIAVAVILAAVGAFLFLRQHGGSVGGQGVVSTGLQITQFDNSTGDNVLQDVPAVAMQILLREMPSLHVTGYAPALNTVEMDAQDMARRSGADAYLTGNISRDGSNYHIHSEILRTSDNGKLATEEVDASSAVEIPNALSHLAVALRTHLGESPEQASANTVSLASEATNSLNALSLYARGISYLRVGQTTNAIDELNRALADDPAFVPARLELVEALRESGAETERLSAAAALKASSSKGSSCQQSRIAYETTGTMTAAMSAAQFWRNLCSLQPEAQVAMARSLLAAGRTAEAESTGMRAIELDRVGRVAVSVATETMIAQAHYESAQKEQSRAANSNAASPGLALLAAYLRNDRAAETQWAAAAAAANTFSDDWYYLTYLGDRGRLAEAHSFGTAAIQRLSAQTQVASSALLLLARLEAMEAMAGHCQNKPLSVADAGDATKFFASLAQAWCKHSASDNAPTDPMEQTLIRAALLWSTGDAQGSLNLLQEDKTSAQSTVTALLRGESHLKLGQPVLAIGDFKAALTRHGEALLTGTLAYPVAQAGLATAYRTMGDDPNASRAEDDLKKLWQDADPSEPLLRGSK
;
A
#
# COMPACT_ATOMS: atom_id res chain seq x y z
N MET A 1 -39.66 -8.46 -33.50
CA MET A 1 -40.06 -8.77 -32.12
C MET A 1 -39.55 -10.17 -31.81
N GLU A 2 -38.29 -10.28 -31.40
CA GLU A 2 -37.78 -11.55 -30.96
C GLU A 2 -38.12 -11.70 -29.48
N GLY A 3 -38.96 -12.71 -29.19
CA GLY A 3 -39.45 -12.99 -27.84
C GLY A 3 -38.31 -13.51 -26.96
N HIS A 4 -37.77 -12.66 -26.10
CA HIS A 4 -36.93 -13.12 -25.00
C HIS A 4 -37.85 -13.81 -24.00
N GLY A 5 -37.78 -15.13 -23.93
CA GLY A 5 -38.35 -15.89 -22.80
C GLY A 5 -37.84 -15.37 -21.45
N PRO A 6 -38.51 -15.65 -20.34
CA PRO A 6 -38.09 -15.18 -19.03
C PRO A 6 -36.64 -15.62 -18.76
N ARG A 7 -35.79 -14.65 -18.32
CA ARG A 7 -34.38 -14.90 -18.00
C ARG A 7 -34.30 -16.02 -16.96
N GLN A 8 -33.42 -17.00 -17.19
CA GLN A 8 -33.32 -18.19 -16.36
C GLN A 8 -31.88 -18.50 -16.01
N TYR A 9 -31.63 -18.92 -14.78
CA TYR A 9 -30.35 -19.43 -14.33
C TYR A 9 -30.51 -20.86 -13.83
N GLY A 10 -30.04 -21.84 -14.59
CA GLY A 10 -30.30 -23.24 -14.32
C GLY A 10 -31.80 -23.53 -14.18
N PRO A 11 -32.28 -24.13 -13.06
CA PRO A 11 -33.72 -24.40 -12.85
C PRO A 11 -34.50 -23.19 -12.30
N TYR A 12 -33.85 -22.05 -12.11
CA TYR A 12 -34.41 -20.87 -11.45
C TYR A 12 -34.90 -19.86 -12.50
N VAL A 13 -36.18 -19.49 -12.45
CA VAL A 13 -36.78 -18.49 -13.33
C VAL A 13 -36.75 -17.13 -12.64
N VAL A 14 -36.10 -16.16 -13.25
CA VAL A 14 -36.01 -14.78 -12.73
C VAL A 14 -37.41 -14.15 -12.80
N LEU A 15 -37.85 -13.58 -11.69
CA LEU A 15 -39.11 -12.84 -11.57
C LEU A 15 -38.89 -11.35 -11.69
N GLU A 16 -37.97 -10.79 -10.85
CA GLU A 16 -37.67 -9.37 -10.80
C GLU A 16 -36.25 -9.12 -10.24
N GLN A 17 -35.70 -7.97 -10.55
CA GLN A 17 -34.44 -7.53 -9.93
C GLN A 17 -34.76 -6.83 -8.61
N ILE A 18 -34.16 -7.30 -7.52
CA ILE A 18 -34.36 -6.78 -6.15
C ILE A 18 -33.17 -5.97 -5.65
N GLY A 19 -32.02 -6.02 -6.35
CA GLY A 19 -30.86 -5.25 -5.99
C GLY A 19 -29.82 -5.19 -7.10
N SER A 20 -28.96 -4.17 -7.05
CA SER A 20 -27.80 -4.06 -7.92
C SER A 20 -26.64 -3.39 -7.17
N GLY A 21 -25.41 -3.79 -7.47
CA GLY A 21 -24.22 -3.23 -6.85
C GLY A 21 -22.97 -3.44 -7.70
N GLY A 22 -21.83 -2.95 -7.23
CA GLY A 22 -20.58 -3.01 -7.99
C GLY A 22 -20.08 -4.42 -8.35
N MET A 23 -20.59 -5.47 -7.69
CA MET A 23 -20.18 -6.86 -7.90
C MET A 23 -21.20 -7.68 -8.71
N GLY A 24 -22.39 -7.15 -8.98
CA GLY A 24 -23.42 -7.88 -9.69
C GLY A 24 -24.83 -7.41 -9.41
N ALA A 25 -25.80 -8.17 -9.89
CA ALA A 25 -27.22 -7.93 -9.68
C ALA A 25 -27.84 -9.06 -8.86
N VAL A 26 -28.81 -8.72 -8.01
CA VAL A 26 -29.58 -9.69 -7.22
C VAL A 26 -31.01 -9.73 -7.76
N TYR A 27 -31.48 -10.94 -8.01
CA TYR A 27 -32.81 -11.18 -8.56
C TYR A 27 -33.63 -12.04 -7.63
N ARG A 28 -34.90 -11.74 -7.47
CA ARG A 28 -35.90 -12.70 -7.00
C ARG A 28 -36.19 -13.69 -8.13
N ALA A 29 -36.15 -14.97 -7.81
CA ALA A 29 -36.40 -16.03 -8.76
C ALA A 29 -37.21 -17.16 -8.15
N ARG A 30 -37.88 -17.95 -9.01
CA ARG A 30 -38.65 -19.11 -8.62
C ARG A 30 -37.89 -20.39 -8.91
N ASP A 31 -37.60 -21.18 -7.85
CA ASP A 31 -37.11 -22.55 -7.99
C ASP A 31 -38.29 -23.44 -8.46
N ARG A 32 -38.25 -23.88 -9.69
CA ARG A 32 -39.33 -24.72 -10.29
C ARG A 32 -39.38 -26.13 -9.73
N ARG A 33 -38.28 -26.61 -9.15
CA ARG A 33 -38.20 -27.98 -8.59
C ARG A 33 -38.81 -28.07 -7.21
N LEU A 34 -38.55 -27.02 -6.39
CA LEU A 34 -38.96 -26.95 -4.99
C LEU A 34 -40.14 -25.99 -4.78
N GLU A 35 -40.64 -25.35 -5.84
CA GLU A 35 -41.75 -24.39 -5.84
C GLU A 35 -41.64 -23.29 -4.75
N ARG A 36 -40.43 -22.77 -4.57
CA ARG A 36 -40.14 -21.71 -3.60
C ARG A 36 -39.46 -20.51 -4.25
N ASP A 37 -39.61 -19.34 -3.62
CA ASP A 37 -38.86 -18.16 -4.04
C ASP A 37 -37.45 -18.21 -3.47
N VAL A 38 -36.49 -17.76 -4.25
CA VAL A 38 -35.04 -17.68 -3.89
C VAL A 38 -34.48 -16.34 -4.34
N ALA A 39 -33.41 -15.90 -3.73
CA ALA A 39 -32.58 -14.79 -4.19
C ALA A 39 -31.42 -15.34 -5.03
N ILE A 40 -31.20 -14.79 -6.21
CA ILE A 40 -30.07 -15.17 -7.06
C ILE A 40 -29.17 -13.96 -7.22
N LYS A 41 -27.95 -14.07 -6.77
CA LYS A 41 -26.89 -13.08 -6.99
C LYS A 41 -26.05 -13.51 -8.19
N VAL A 42 -26.10 -12.70 -9.27
CA VAL A 42 -25.34 -12.92 -10.51
C VAL A 42 -24.17 -11.97 -10.52
N LEU A 43 -22.96 -12.48 -10.73
CA LEU A 43 -21.75 -11.69 -10.76
C LEU A 43 -21.43 -11.19 -12.16
N HIS A 44 -20.85 -9.99 -12.29
CA HIS A 44 -20.46 -9.45 -13.58
C HIS A 44 -19.26 -10.19 -14.19
N ARG A 45 -19.21 -10.29 -15.53
CA ARG A 45 -18.18 -10.97 -16.33
C ARG A 45 -16.75 -10.49 -16.18
N ASN A 46 -16.48 -9.40 -15.45
CA ASN A 46 -15.15 -8.81 -15.28
C ASN A 46 -14.17 -9.64 -14.43
N LEU A 47 -14.46 -10.91 -14.16
CA LEU A 47 -13.58 -11.87 -13.47
C LEU A 47 -12.59 -12.56 -14.46
N GLU A 48 -12.05 -11.82 -15.41
CA GLU A 48 -11.15 -12.37 -16.47
C GLU A 48 -9.75 -12.75 -15.99
N MET A 49 -9.44 -12.58 -14.70
CA MET A 49 -8.15 -13.03 -14.15
C MET A 49 -8.12 -14.54 -13.97
N ALA A 50 -7.12 -15.20 -14.57
CA ALA A 50 -6.91 -16.64 -14.45
C ALA A 50 -6.92 -17.10 -12.97
N GLY A 51 -7.87 -17.96 -12.61
CA GLY A 51 -8.00 -18.52 -11.26
C GLY A 51 -8.93 -17.78 -10.28
N ALA A 52 -9.45 -16.58 -10.60
CA ALA A 52 -10.39 -15.85 -9.76
C ALA A 52 -11.71 -16.61 -9.58
N ARG A 53 -12.20 -17.18 -10.66
CA ARG A 53 -13.41 -17.98 -10.72
C ARG A 53 -13.33 -19.26 -9.88
N GLU A 54 -12.21 -19.99 -9.95
CA GLU A 54 -12.02 -21.20 -9.16
C GLU A 54 -11.93 -20.91 -7.67
N ARG A 55 -11.30 -19.81 -7.30
CA ARG A 55 -11.25 -19.34 -5.91
C ARG A 55 -12.63 -18.95 -5.41
N PHE A 56 -13.39 -18.15 -6.17
CA PHE A 56 -14.77 -17.80 -5.84
C PHE A 56 -15.62 -19.05 -5.58
N LEU A 57 -15.60 -20.03 -6.48
CA LEU A 57 -16.35 -21.27 -6.32
C LEU A 57 -15.90 -22.08 -5.10
N ARG A 58 -14.61 -22.05 -4.78
CA ARG A 58 -14.06 -22.71 -3.59
C ARG A 58 -14.51 -22.02 -2.30
N GLU A 59 -14.45 -20.70 -2.26
CA GLU A 59 -14.89 -19.91 -1.09
C GLU A 59 -16.40 -19.99 -0.91
N ALA A 60 -17.18 -19.90 -2.00
CA ALA A 60 -18.62 -20.08 -1.96
C ALA A 60 -19.03 -21.46 -1.42
N ARG A 61 -18.29 -22.54 -1.77
CA ARG A 61 -18.48 -23.87 -1.19
C ARG A 61 -18.13 -23.92 0.29
N ALA A 62 -17.10 -23.21 0.75
CA ALA A 62 -16.79 -23.15 2.16
C ALA A 62 -17.90 -22.45 2.96
N VAL A 63 -18.42 -21.32 2.46
CA VAL A 63 -19.53 -20.58 3.06
C VAL A 63 -20.83 -21.37 3.02
N SER A 64 -21.14 -22.10 1.94
CA SER A 64 -22.36 -22.95 1.85
C SER A 64 -22.40 -24.07 2.91
N SER A 65 -21.27 -24.41 3.52
CA SER A 65 -21.22 -25.34 4.64
C SER A 65 -21.69 -24.73 5.96
N LEU A 66 -21.88 -23.41 6.04
CA LEU A 66 -22.38 -22.73 7.23
C LEU A 66 -23.92 -22.89 7.29
N ASN A 67 -24.39 -23.45 8.39
CA ASN A 67 -25.81 -23.53 8.70
C ASN A 67 -26.02 -22.93 10.10
N HIS A 68 -26.52 -21.69 10.15
CA HIS A 68 -26.73 -20.96 11.40
C HIS A 68 -27.93 -20.02 11.26
N PRO A 69 -28.76 -19.84 12.27
CA PRO A 69 -29.97 -19.00 12.17
C PRO A 69 -29.66 -17.56 11.81
N ASN A 70 -28.50 -17.06 12.17
CA ASN A 70 -28.07 -15.69 11.88
C ASN A 70 -27.13 -15.56 10.68
N ILE A 71 -27.05 -16.58 9.81
CA ILE A 71 -26.32 -16.53 8.54
C ILE A 71 -27.28 -16.84 7.40
N SER A 72 -27.22 -16.08 6.30
CA SER A 72 -28.02 -16.36 5.11
C SER A 72 -27.61 -17.69 4.48
N THR A 73 -28.59 -18.56 4.23
CA THR A 73 -28.34 -19.91 3.70
C THR A 73 -28.10 -19.85 2.21
N ILE A 74 -26.97 -20.38 1.74
CA ILE A 74 -26.69 -20.61 0.31
C ILE A 74 -27.26 -21.98 -0.06
N PHE A 75 -28.16 -22.01 -1.05
CA PHE A 75 -28.83 -23.22 -1.51
C PHE A 75 -28.10 -23.90 -2.67
N ASP A 76 -27.53 -23.10 -3.58
CA ASP A 76 -26.90 -23.61 -4.79
C ASP A 76 -25.87 -22.62 -5.34
N ILE A 77 -24.96 -23.13 -6.14
CA ILE A 77 -23.93 -22.36 -6.85
C ILE A 77 -23.87 -22.89 -8.25
N GLY A 78 -24.00 -22.02 -9.23
CA GLY A 78 -23.99 -22.43 -10.65
C GLY A 78 -23.36 -21.40 -11.55
N GLU A 79 -23.45 -21.68 -12.83
CA GLU A 79 -22.99 -20.84 -13.91
C GLU A 79 -23.96 -20.93 -15.10
N GLN A 80 -24.25 -19.80 -15.70
CA GLN A 80 -25.07 -19.69 -16.86
C GLN A 80 -24.47 -18.69 -17.85
N ASP A 81 -24.21 -19.12 -19.07
CA ASP A 81 -23.63 -18.31 -20.15
C ASP A 81 -22.29 -17.62 -19.79
N GLY A 82 -21.51 -18.26 -18.91
CA GLY A 82 -20.25 -17.73 -18.39
C GLY A 82 -20.39 -16.79 -17.18
N ASP A 83 -21.62 -16.51 -16.74
CA ASP A 83 -21.90 -15.71 -15.55
C ASP A 83 -22.07 -16.64 -14.32
N PRO A 84 -21.18 -16.57 -13.31
CA PRO A 84 -21.37 -17.33 -12.09
C PRO A 84 -22.51 -16.72 -11.26
N TYR A 85 -23.30 -17.58 -10.63
CA TYR A 85 -24.39 -17.15 -9.77
C TYR A 85 -24.45 -17.95 -8.46
N LEU A 86 -24.97 -17.31 -7.43
CA LEU A 86 -25.27 -17.86 -6.12
C LEU A 86 -26.76 -17.84 -5.88
N VAL A 87 -27.31 -18.96 -5.40
CA VAL A 87 -28.72 -19.06 -5.02
C VAL A 87 -28.80 -19.13 -3.49
N MET A 88 -29.55 -18.21 -2.91
CA MET A 88 -29.66 -18.07 -1.47
C MET A 88 -31.13 -17.95 -1.03
N GLU A 89 -31.36 -18.04 0.27
CA GLU A 89 -32.69 -17.82 0.83
C GLU A 89 -33.21 -16.43 0.51
N MET A 90 -34.52 -16.37 0.19
CA MET A 90 -35.21 -15.09 0.01
C MET A 90 -35.59 -14.55 1.39
N LEU A 91 -35.09 -13.37 1.70
CA LEU A 91 -35.36 -12.69 2.96
C LEU A 91 -36.38 -11.57 2.75
N HIS A 92 -37.23 -11.33 3.76
CA HIS A 92 -38.16 -10.22 3.84
C HIS A 92 -37.85 -9.39 5.07
N GLY A 93 -37.75 -8.08 4.91
CA GLY A 93 -37.31 -7.16 5.95
C GLY A 93 -36.46 -6.02 5.40
N GLU A 94 -35.57 -5.48 6.21
CA GLU A 94 -34.69 -4.35 5.86
C GLU A 94 -33.22 -4.60 6.24
N SER A 95 -32.29 -3.99 5.52
CA SER A 95 -30.87 -3.95 5.93
C SER A 95 -30.64 -2.94 7.05
N LEU A 96 -29.57 -3.13 7.85
CA LEU A 96 -29.19 -2.10 8.83
C LEU A 96 -28.81 -0.78 8.15
N LYS A 97 -28.43 -0.79 6.87
CA LYS A 97 -28.19 0.44 6.10
C LYS A 97 -29.49 1.23 5.87
N GLU A 98 -30.59 0.54 5.58
CA GLU A 98 -31.91 1.16 5.45
C GLU A 98 -32.42 1.66 6.80
N ARG A 99 -32.20 0.88 7.86
CA ARG A 99 -32.53 1.23 9.24
C ARG A 99 -31.79 2.47 9.75
N LEU A 100 -30.55 2.72 9.29
CA LEU A 100 -29.70 3.85 9.67
C LEU A 100 -29.91 5.09 8.78
N HIS A 101 -30.82 5.02 7.80
CA HIS A 101 -30.98 6.09 6.79
C HIS A 101 -31.25 7.48 7.42
N ASP A 102 -31.99 7.51 8.52
CA ASP A 102 -32.35 8.75 9.21
C ASP A 102 -31.33 9.19 10.29
N GLY A 103 -30.23 8.46 10.47
CA GLY A 103 -29.19 8.78 11.46
C GLY A 103 -29.65 8.74 12.92
N VAL A 104 -30.77 8.07 13.20
CA VAL A 104 -31.33 7.99 14.55
C VAL A 104 -30.72 6.79 15.28
N PRO A 105 -30.09 6.98 16.46
CA PRO A 105 -29.55 5.87 17.25
C PRO A 105 -30.63 4.86 17.64
N VAL A 106 -30.28 3.58 17.65
CA VAL A 106 -31.19 2.54 18.13
C VAL A 106 -31.16 2.45 19.66
N SER A 107 -32.20 1.85 20.29
CA SER A 107 -32.19 1.62 21.72
C SER A 107 -31.04 0.69 22.13
N GLU A 108 -30.56 0.79 23.37
CA GLU A 108 -29.48 -0.07 23.84
C GLU A 108 -29.88 -1.55 23.84
N GLU A 109 -31.14 -1.85 24.09
CA GLU A 109 -31.67 -3.22 24.05
C GLU A 109 -31.60 -3.80 22.65
N GLU A 110 -32.01 -3.03 21.64
CA GLU A 110 -31.92 -3.40 20.23
C GLU A 110 -30.45 -3.54 19.80
N LEU A 111 -29.58 -2.62 20.23
CA LEU A 111 -28.15 -2.65 19.98
C LEU A 111 -27.48 -3.92 20.52
N ILE A 112 -27.81 -4.31 21.78
CA ILE A 112 -27.29 -5.53 22.39
C ILE A 112 -27.86 -6.78 21.69
N SER A 113 -29.10 -6.72 21.22
CA SER A 113 -29.71 -7.83 20.46
C SER A 113 -28.99 -8.03 19.13
N ILE A 114 -28.82 -6.97 18.36
CA ILE A 114 -28.09 -6.99 17.09
C ILE A 114 -26.64 -7.46 17.29
N ALA A 115 -25.92 -6.90 18.29
CA ALA A 115 -24.55 -7.28 18.60
C ALA A 115 -24.42 -8.77 18.96
N THR A 116 -25.38 -9.29 19.74
CA THR A 116 -25.40 -10.70 20.17
C THR A 116 -25.59 -11.63 18.97
N GLN A 117 -26.56 -11.34 18.10
CA GLN A 117 -26.87 -12.17 16.93
C GLN A 117 -25.74 -12.12 15.88
N ALA A 118 -25.16 -10.94 15.64
CA ALA A 118 -24.00 -10.79 14.77
C ALA A 118 -22.77 -11.55 15.30
N ALA A 119 -22.50 -11.46 16.61
CA ALA A 119 -21.41 -12.19 17.24
C ALA A 119 -21.63 -13.72 17.20
N GLN A 120 -22.86 -14.22 17.30
CA GLN A 120 -23.18 -15.64 17.12
C GLN A 120 -22.89 -16.12 15.70
N ALA A 121 -23.29 -15.34 14.69
CA ALA A 121 -22.97 -15.63 13.29
C ALA A 121 -21.46 -15.68 13.05
N LEU A 122 -20.73 -14.66 13.53
CA LEU A 122 -19.28 -14.61 13.40
C LEU A 122 -18.59 -15.75 14.15
N ALA A 123 -19.04 -16.11 15.36
CA ALA A 123 -18.48 -17.23 16.11
C ALA A 123 -18.62 -18.55 15.34
N ALA A 124 -19.77 -18.78 14.70
CA ALA A 124 -20.01 -19.98 13.88
C ALA A 124 -19.10 -20.03 12.64
N ALA A 125 -18.88 -18.90 11.98
CA ALA A 125 -17.98 -18.80 10.82
C ALA A 125 -16.50 -18.97 11.21
N HIS A 126 -16.08 -18.27 12.26
CA HIS A 126 -14.70 -18.29 12.77
C HIS A 126 -14.30 -19.69 13.28
N ALA A 127 -15.24 -20.44 13.87
CA ALA A 127 -15.00 -21.83 14.29
C ALA A 127 -14.67 -22.76 13.11
N LYS A 128 -15.07 -22.40 11.88
CA LYS A 128 -14.71 -23.09 10.64
C LYS A 128 -13.54 -22.47 9.87
N GLY A 129 -12.86 -21.50 10.48
CA GLY A 129 -11.73 -20.78 9.86
C GLY A 129 -12.16 -19.79 8.76
N ILE A 130 -13.44 -19.40 8.73
CA ILE A 130 -13.98 -18.47 7.73
C ILE A 130 -14.05 -17.08 8.36
N VAL A 131 -13.35 -16.10 7.76
CA VAL A 131 -13.41 -14.67 8.10
C VAL A 131 -14.32 -13.99 7.09
N HIS A 132 -15.24 -13.13 7.55
CA HIS A 132 -16.25 -12.49 6.69
C HIS A 132 -15.68 -11.40 5.78
N ARG A 133 -14.77 -10.56 6.28
CA ARG A 133 -14.03 -9.51 5.56
C ARG A 133 -14.84 -8.32 5.04
N ASP A 134 -16.17 -8.32 5.14
CA ASP A 134 -17.03 -7.24 4.64
C ASP A 134 -18.25 -6.99 5.57
N ILE A 135 -18.03 -6.94 6.87
CA ILE A 135 -19.07 -6.58 7.84
C ILE A 135 -19.35 -5.08 7.72
N LYS A 136 -20.58 -4.76 7.36
CA LYS A 136 -21.11 -3.39 7.21
C LYS A 136 -22.64 -3.40 7.28
N PRO A 137 -23.31 -2.27 7.50
CA PRO A 137 -24.78 -2.23 7.64
C PRO A 137 -25.56 -2.85 6.48
N ALA A 138 -25.06 -2.72 5.24
CA ALA A 138 -25.70 -3.30 4.05
C ALA A 138 -25.67 -4.85 4.01
N ASN A 139 -24.75 -5.49 4.76
CA ASN A 139 -24.60 -6.94 4.83
C ASN A 139 -25.20 -7.55 6.12
N LEU A 140 -25.87 -6.73 6.92
CA LEU A 140 -26.58 -7.14 8.12
C LEU A 140 -28.07 -6.85 7.91
N PHE A 141 -28.87 -7.90 7.83
CA PHE A 141 -30.28 -7.84 7.42
C PHE A 141 -31.19 -8.22 8.60
N LEU A 142 -32.16 -7.37 8.88
CA LEU A 142 -33.21 -7.64 9.86
C LEU A 142 -34.41 -8.28 9.14
N VAL A 143 -34.70 -9.52 9.45
CA VAL A 143 -35.83 -10.27 8.88
C VAL A 143 -37.09 -9.91 9.63
N ASP A 144 -38.19 -9.71 8.90
CA ASP A 144 -39.51 -9.51 9.45
C ASP A 144 -39.88 -10.67 10.39
N GLY A 145 -40.17 -10.35 11.65
CA GLY A 145 -40.47 -11.31 12.69
C GLY A 145 -41.62 -10.82 13.59
N PRO A 146 -41.93 -11.55 14.67
CA PRO A 146 -42.86 -11.06 15.66
C PRO A 146 -42.45 -9.70 16.20
N PRO A 147 -43.39 -8.80 16.50
CA PRO A 147 -43.10 -7.47 17.02
C PRO A 147 -42.21 -7.54 18.27
N GLY A 148 -41.00 -6.91 18.21
CA GLY A 148 -40.06 -6.79 19.33
C GLY A 148 -38.88 -7.76 19.31
N GLU A 149 -38.82 -8.75 18.41
CA GLU A 149 -37.67 -9.66 18.27
C GLU A 149 -37.23 -9.82 16.82
N PRO A 150 -36.58 -8.78 16.19
CA PRO A 150 -36.09 -8.93 14.83
C PRO A 150 -34.95 -9.95 14.80
N GLN A 151 -34.99 -10.85 13.82
CA GLN A 151 -33.91 -11.81 13.60
C GLN A 151 -32.89 -11.21 12.65
N LEU A 152 -31.63 -11.09 13.10
CA LEU A 152 -30.53 -10.65 12.27
C LEU A 152 -30.01 -11.81 11.43
N LYS A 153 -29.76 -11.55 10.13
CA LYS A 153 -29.03 -12.44 9.23
C LYS A 153 -27.83 -11.73 8.60
N VAL A 154 -26.67 -12.35 8.68
CA VAL A 154 -25.44 -11.91 8.03
C VAL A 154 -25.45 -12.40 6.58
N LEU A 155 -25.31 -11.47 5.65
CA LEU A 155 -25.29 -11.70 4.20
C LEU A 155 -23.85 -11.66 3.67
N ASP A 156 -23.64 -12.19 2.48
CA ASP A 156 -22.48 -11.92 1.61
C ASP A 156 -21.10 -12.02 2.32
N PHE A 157 -20.77 -13.19 2.86
CA PHE A 157 -19.37 -13.47 3.24
C PHE A 157 -18.46 -13.16 2.04
N GLY A 158 -17.45 -12.33 2.24
CA GLY A 158 -16.63 -11.63 1.22
C GLY A 158 -16.05 -12.43 0.05
N LEU A 159 -16.87 -13.27 -0.56
CA LEU A 159 -16.57 -14.25 -1.62
C LEU A 159 -15.90 -13.63 -2.86
N ALA A 160 -16.12 -12.32 -3.10
CA ALA A 160 -15.55 -11.61 -4.24
C ALA A 160 -14.51 -10.55 -3.84
N LYS A 161 -14.24 -10.36 -2.54
CA LYS A 161 -13.44 -9.24 -2.04
C LYS A 161 -11.93 -9.50 -2.05
N VAL A 162 -11.50 -10.76 -1.94
CA VAL A 162 -10.06 -11.11 -1.99
C VAL A 162 -9.43 -10.66 -3.32
N GLU A 163 -10.21 -10.60 -4.38
CA GLU A 163 -9.77 -10.11 -5.69
C GLU A 163 -10.14 -8.63 -5.91
N HIS A 164 -11.29 -8.22 -5.36
CA HIS A 164 -11.72 -6.82 -5.43
C HIS A 164 -10.88 -5.93 -4.50
N GLU A 165 -10.45 -6.41 -3.35
CA GLU A 165 -9.45 -5.74 -2.49
C GLU A 165 -8.07 -5.74 -3.15
N ARG A 166 -7.67 -6.83 -3.82
CA ARG A 166 -6.47 -6.81 -4.69
C ARG A 166 -6.62 -5.88 -5.89
N ILE A 167 -7.83 -5.71 -6.41
CA ILE A 167 -8.16 -4.80 -7.52
C ILE A 167 -8.41 -3.37 -7.00
N LEU A 168 -9.05 -3.19 -5.85
CA LEU A 168 -9.24 -1.88 -5.18
C LEU A 168 -7.95 -1.39 -4.49
N LEU A 169 -7.13 -2.29 -3.99
CA LEU A 169 -5.81 -2.03 -3.44
C LEU A 169 -4.71 -2.27 -4.50
N GLY A 170 -5.06 -2.79 -5.68
CA GLY A 170 -4.18 -2.95 -6.83
C GLY A 170 -4.04 -1.64 -7.61
N PRO A 171 -3.01 -1.53 -8.48
CA PRO A 171 -2.62 -0.27 -9.12
C PRO A 171 -3.68 0.45 -9.96
N SER A 172 -4.85 -0.14 -10.19
CA SER A 172 -5.91 0.40 -11.05
C SER A 172 -7.30 0.46 -10.41
N GLY A 173 -7.45 0.13 -9.12
CA GLY A 173 -8.76 -0.11 -8.50
C GLY A 173 -9.44 1.08 -7.84
N LEU A 174 -8.71 2.09 -7.38
CA LEU A 174 -9.28 3.23 -6.64
C LEU A 174 -9.84 4.36 -7.52
N THR A 175 -9.71 4.26 -8.84
CA THR A 175 -10.12 5.32 -9.79
C THR A 175 -11.23 4.94 -10.75
N ARG A 176 -11.80 3.74 -10.66
CA ARG A 176 -13.03 3.46 -11.42
C ARG A 176 -14.22 3.98 -10.64
N THR A 177 -14.82 5.06 -11.16
CA THR A 177 -16.10 5.64 -10.84
C THR A 177 -17.09 4.62 -10.29
N GLY A 178 -17.42 4.72 -8.98
CA GLY A 178 -18.48 3.94 -8.36
C GLY A 178 -18.13 3.17 -7.08
N ALA A 179 -16.91 3.22 -6.56
CA ALA A 179 -16.67 2.79 -5.18
C ALA A 179 -17.33 3.82 -4.26
N THR A 180 -18.55 3.51 -3.88
CA THR A 180 -19.35 4.31 -2.94
C THR A 180 -18.52 4.56 -1.68
N VAL A 181 -18.41 5.80 -1.26
CA VAL A 181 -17.71 6.29 -0.05
C VAL A 181 -18.02 5.45 1.21
N GLY A 182 -19.14 4.76 1.27
CA GLY A 182 -19.62 3.99 2.40
C GLY A 182 -18.98 2.62 2.70
N THR A 183 -17.96 2.15 1.96
CA THR A 183 -17.34 0.83 2.26
C THR A 183 -16.07 0.94 3.11
N VAL A 184 -15.41 2.08 3.07
CA VAL A 184 -14.13 2.31 3.77
C VAL A 184 -14.33 2.53 5.28
N GLU A 185 -15.47 3.06 5.67
CA GLU A 185 -15.82 3.47 7.04
C GLU A 185 -15.89 2.32 8.04
N TYR A 186 -16.05 1.08 7.55
CA TYR A 186 -16.16 -0.14 8.38
C TYR A 186 -14.94 -1.05 8.25
N MET A 187 -13.92 -0.69 7.45
CA MET A 187 -12.71 -1.49 7.31
C MET A 187 -11.92 -1.53 8.61
N SER A 188 -11.27 -2.66 8.87
CA SER A 188 -10.29 -2.73 9.95
C SER A 188 -8.96 -2.10 9.53
N PRO A 189 -8.12 -1.62 10.48
CA PRO A 189 -6.80 -1.08 10.19
C PRO A 189 -5.90 -2.03 9.38
N GLU A 190 -5.97 -3.33 9.65
CA GLU A 190 -5.24 -4.36 8.91
C GLU A 190 -5.75 -4.54 7.48
N GLN A 191 -7.07 -4.43 7.25
CA GLN A 191 -7.61 -4.40 5.89
C GLN A 191 -7.11 -3.17 5.13
N ALA A 192 -7.16 -2.01 5.77
CA ALA A 192 -6.67 -0.77 5.19
C ALA A 192 -5.17 -0.80 4.85
N ARG A 193 -4.37 -1.60 5.59
CA ARG A 193 -2.94 -1.81 5.33
C ARG A 193 -2.65 -2.97 4.38
N GLY A 194 -3.68 -3.77 4.00
CA GLY A 194 -3.48 -4.98 3.19
C GLY A 194 -2.74 -6.10 3.92
N GLU A 195 -2.79 -6.13 5.26
CA GLU A 195 -2.20 -7.17 6.10
C GLU A 195 -3.04 -8.45 6.09
N ASP A 196 -2.45 -9.58 6.53
CA ASP A 196 -3.20 -10.81 6.71
C ASP A 196 -4.32 -10.62 7.73
N LEU A 197 -5.52 -11.07 7.38
CA LEU A 197 -6.72 -10.90 8.19
C LEU A 197 -6.95 -12.10 9.10
N ASP A 198 -7.38 -11.81 10.32
CA ASP A 198 -7.82 -12.82 11.28
C ASP A 198 -9.26 -12.52 11.77
N PRO A 199 -9.89 -13.41 12.58
CA PRO A 199 -11.23 -13.21 13.09
C PRO A 199 -11.48 -11.86 13.80
N ARG A 200 -10.45 -11.22 14.32
CA ARG A 200 -10.55 -9.92 15.02
C ARG A 200 -10.73 -8.75 14.06
N SER A 201 -10.50 -8.95 12.76
CA SER A 201 -10.81 -7.97 11.72
C SER A 201 -12.32 -7.79 11.57
N ASP A 202 -13.09 -8.88 11.57
CA ASP A 202 -14.56 -8.83 11.55
C ASP A 202 -15.12 -8.18 12.82
N LEU A 203 -14.46 -8.40 13.98
CA LEU A 203 -14.86 -7.78 15.24
C LEU A 203 -14.65 -6.26 15.24
N PHE A 204 -13.59 -5.78 14.60
CA PHE A 204 -13.40 -4.34 14.41
C PHE A 204 -14.52 -3.74 13.55
N SER A 205 -14.81 -4.38 12.41
CA SER A 205 -15.87 -3.94 11.50
C SER A 205 -17.24 -3.97 12.17
N LEU A 206 -17.53 -5.00 12.98
CA LEU A 206 -18.71 -5.03 13.83
C LEU A 206 -18.71 -3.88 14.84
N GLY A 207 -17.57 -3.57 15.45
CA GLY A 207 -17.41 -2.43 16.35
C GLY A 207 -17.76 -1.09 15.67
N ALA A 208 -17.39 -0.91 14.39
CA ALA A 208 -17.76 0.28 13.61
C ALA A 208 -19.28 0.36 13.35
N VAL A 209 -19.91 -0.75 13.01
CA VAL A 209 -21.37 -0.83 12.87
C VAL A 209 -22.09 -0.53 14.19
N LEU A 210 -21.63 -1.11 15.30
CA LEU A 210 -22.24 -0.87 16.61
C LEU A 210 -22.04 0.58 17.08
N TYR A 211 -20.92 1.19 16.72
CA TYR A 211 -20.69 2.61 16.97
C TYR A 211 -21.75 3.47 16.27
N GLU A 212 -21.96 3.22 14.97
CA GLU A 212 -22.94 3.97 14.17
C GLU A 212 -24.37 3.74 14.65
N LEU A 213 -24.75 2.52 14.97
CA LEU A 213 -26.06 2.20 15.58
C LEU A 213 -26.27 2.92 16.90
N ALA A 214 -25.21 3.06 17.72
CA ALA A 214 -25.28 3.70 19.02
C ALA A 214 -25.29 5.24 18.96
N THR A 215 -24.72 5.84 17.92
CA THR A 215 -24.47 7.30 17.84
C THR A 215 -25.18 8.01 16.68
N GLY A 216 -25.63 7.25 15.68
CA GLY A 216 -26.14 7.78 14.42
C GLY A 216 -25.03 8.17 13.43
N ASP A 217 -23.77 7.93 13.76
CA ASP A 217 -22.60 8.39 13.06
C ASP A 217 -21.50 7.34 12.99
N VAL A 218 -20.70 7.34 11.89
CA VAL A 218 -19.54 6.42 11.76
C VAL A 218 -18.38 6.84 12.66
N PRO A 219 -17.56 5.89 13.17
CA PRO A 219 -16.46 6.20 14.09
C PRO A 219 -15.30 6.98 13.45
N PHE A 220 -15.10 6.85 12.12
CA PHE A 220 -14.03 7.51 11.37
C PHE A 220 -14.65 8.21 10.17
N ARG A 221 -14.50 9.54 10.11
CA ARG A 221 -15.12 10.40 9.11
C ARG A 221 -14.10 11.14 8.29
N GLY A 222 -14.46 11.46 7.05
CA GLY A 222 -13.68 12.34 6.20
C GLY A 222 -14.42 12.74 4.93
N ALA A 223 -14.07 13.90 4.41
CA ALA A 223 -14.61 14.38 3.14
C ALA A 223 -14.22 13.50 1.94
N THR A 224 -13.17 12.70 2.11
CA THR A 224 -12.68 11.75 1.10
C THR A 224 -12.32 10.42 1.77
N SER A 225 -12.31 9.32 1.01
CA SER A 225 -11.86 8.02 1.50
C SER A 225 -10.45 8.07 2.10
N ALA A 226 -9.58 8.95 1.60
CA ALA A 226 -8.22 9.14 2.11
C ALA A 226 -8.21 9.71 3.53
N VAL A 227 -9.09 10.66 3.83
CA VAL A 227 -9.23 11.23 5.18
C VAL A 227 -9.81 10.18 6.13
N VAL A 228 -10.79 9.37 5.67
CA VAL A 228 -11.32 8.25 6.45
C VAL A 228 -10.22 7.23 6.77
N PHE A 229 -9.35 6.90 5.81
CA PHE A 229 -8.19 6.01 6.05
C PHE A 229 -7.20 6.60 7.05
N ALA A 230 -6.90 7.90 6.96
CA ALA A 230 -6.00 8.57 7.89
C ALA A 230 -6.56 8.50 9.33
N GLU A 231 -7.85 8.79 9.51
CA GLU A 231 -8.54 8.66 10.79
C GLU A 231 -8.58 7.19 11.28
N LEU A 232 -8.92 6.28 10.39
CA LEU A 232 -8.94 4.85 10.69
C LEU A 232 -7.59 4.32 11.19
N LEU A 233 -6.48 4.79 10.61
CA LEU A 233 -5.14 4.30 10.92
C LEU A 233 -4.48 5.05 12.08
N GLY A 234 -4.78 6.35 12.26
CA GLY A 234 -4.04 7.24 13.15
C GLY A 234 -4.79 7.74 14.37
N SER A 235 -6.13 7.88 14.30
CA SER A 235 -6.92 8.55 15.35
C SER A 235 -7.81 7.57 16.10
N ASP A 236 -7.92 7.74 17.41
CA ASP A 236 -8.96 7.03 18.18
C ASP A 236 -10.32 7.68 17.94
N PRO A 237 -11.42 6.89 17.82
CA PRO A 237 -12.74 7.46 17.62
C PRO A 237 -13.20 8.21 18.87
N VAL A 238 -14.08 9.19 18.68
CA VAL A 238 -14.76 9.85 19.80
C VAL A 238 -15.49 8.78 20.62
N PRO A 239 -15.32 8.72 21.95
CA PRO A 239 -16.03 7.75 22.78
C PRO A 239 -17.56 7.81 22.55
N PRO A 240 -18.24 6.67 22.28
CA PRO A 240 -19.68 6.65 21.99
C PRO A 240 -20.52 7.43 23.01
N ARG A 241 -20.22 7.33 24.30
CA ARG A 241 -20.92 8.06 25.36
C ARG A 241 -20.72 9.59 25.36
N LYS A 242 -19.74 10.10 24.63
CA LYS A 242 -19.62 11.55 24.42
C LYS A 242 -20.61 12.05 23.36
N VAL A 243 -21.06 11.17 22.46
CA VAL A 243 -22.03 11.47 21.42
C VAL A 243 -23.44 11.12 21.91
N ASN A 244 -23.61 9.90 22.46
CA ASN A 244 -24.88 9.43 23.04
C ASN A 244 -24.71 9.18 24.54
N THR A 245 -25.19 10.09 25.39
CA THR A 245 -25.08 10.01 26.85
C THR A 245 -25.97 8.94 27.49
N GLU A 246 -26.97 8.43 26.76
CA GLU A 246 -27.87 7.38 27.23
C GLU A 246 -27.26 6.00 27.17
N LEU A 247 -26.19 5.82 26.38
CA LEU A 247 -25.48 4.55 26.25
C LEU A 247 -24.85 4.15 27.61
N SER A 248 -24.98 2.88 28.01
CA SER A 248 -24.36 2.38 29.24
C SER A 248 -22.82 2.41 29.19
N PRO A 249 -22.14 2.55 30.35
CA PRO A 249 -20.68 2.41 30.42
C PRO A 249 -20.17 1.06 29.91
N GLY A 250 -20.96 0.01 30.05
CA GLY A 250 -20.61 -1.34 29.61
C GLY A 250 -20.56 -1.43 28.08
N MET A 251 -21.58 -0.93 27.39
CA MET A 251 -21.65 -0.95 25.93
C MET A 251 -20.61 -0.01 25.30
N ASP A 252 -20.39 1.19 25.88
CA ASP A 252 -19.29 2.08 25.50
C ASP A 252 -17.93 1.37 25.55
N SER A 253 -17.68 0.65 26.65
CA SER A 253 -16.44 -0.10 26.83
C SER A 253 -16.26 -1.20 25.77
N ILE A 254 -17.33 -1.95 25.46
CA ILE A 254 -17.30 -3.00 24.43
C ILE A 254 -16.97 -2.39 23.07
N ILE A 255 -17.70 -1.34 22.63
CA ILE A 255 -17.47 -0.70 21.33
C ILE A 255 -16.04 -0.17 21.24
N ARG A 256 -15.54 0.53 22.25
CA ARG A 256 -14.17 1.07 22.25
C ARG A 256 -13.10 -0.03 22.20
N ARG A 257 -13.32 -1.17 22.82
CA ARG A 257 -12.39 -2.31 22.76
C ARG A 257 -12.44 -3.02 21.43
N LEU A 258 -13.56 -3.09 20.76
CA LEU A 258 -13.65 -3.61 19.39
C LEU A 258 -12.89 -2.70 18.41
N LEU A 259 -12.94 -1.37 18.61
CA LEU A 259 -12.30 -0.36 17.75
C LEU A 259 -10.81 -0.09 18.06
N GLN A 260 -10.17 -0.91 18.90
CA GLN A 260 -8.74 -0.77 19.16
C GLN A 260 -7.93 -1.02 17.89
N LYS A 261 -6.95 -0.14 17.62
CA LYS A 261 -6.11 -0.22 16.39
C LYS A 261 -5.25 -1.48 16.38
N LYS A 262 -4.66 -1.84 17.53
CA LYS A 262 -3.87 -3.06 17.69
C LYS A 262 -4.79 -4.25 17.94
N ARG A 263 -4.67 -5.32 17.15
CA ARG A 263 -5.49 -6.53 17.26
C ARG A 263 -5.42 -7.17 18.65
N GLU A 264 -4.24 -7.13 19.28
CA GLU A 264 -3.97 -7.73 20.60
C GLU A 264 -4.72 -7.01 21.72
N SER A 265 -5.10 -5.75 21.52
CA SER A 265 -5.86 -4.95 22.48
C SER A 265 -7.37 -5.07 22.30
N ARG A 266 -7.83 -5.75 21.23
CA ARG A 266 -9.25 -5.98 20.97
C ARG A 266 -9.80 -7.12 21.81
N ILE A 267 -11.12 -7.26 21.80
CA ILE A 267 -11.80 -8.47 22.28
C ILE A 267 -11.28 -9.66 21.45
N PRO A 268 -10.77 -10.74 22.07
CA PRO A 268 -9.95 -11.72 21.36
C PRO A 268 -10.74 -12.64 20.41
N SER A 269 -12.06 -12.79 20.60
CA SER A 269 -12.90 -13.64 19.77
C SER A 269 -14.37 -13.25 19.85
N ALA A 270 -15.19 -13.71 18.89
CA ALA A 270 -16.64 -13.52 18.91
C ALA A 270 -17.28 -14.18 20.15
N ASN A 271 -16.75 -15.31 20.60
CA ASN A 271 -17.22 -15.95 21.83
C ASN A 271 -16.94 -15.09 23.08
N ALA A 272 -15.78 -14.44 23.15
CA ALA A 272 -15.46 -13.52 24.23
C ALA A 272 -16.39 -12.29 24.22
N LEU A 273 -16.76 -11.80 23.03
CA LEU A 273 -17.74 -10.73 22.87
C LEU A 273 -19.12 -11.16 23.38
N LEU A 274 -19.57 -12.38 23.05
CA LEU A 274 -20.85 -12.93 23.55
C LEU A 274 -20.89 -12.99 25.05
N GLU A 275 -19.81 -13.38 25.72
CA GLU A 275 -19.73 -13.41 27.18
C GLU A 275 -19.82 -12.01 27.80
N GLU A 276 -19.26 -11.01 27.16
CA GLU A 276 -19.35 -9.62 27.64
C GLU A 276 -20.76 -9.04 27.43
N LEU A 277 -21.37 -9.29 26.26
CA LEU A 277 -22.76 -8.88 25.99
C LEU A 277 -23.76 -9.55 26.93
N ARG A 278 -23.55 -10.83 27.32
CA ARG A 278 -24.38 -11.54 28.28
C ARG A 278 -24.35 -10.87 29.63
N LYS A 279 -23.16 -10.39 30.07
CA LYS A 279 -23.04 -9.69 31.37
C LYS A 279 -23.81 -8.37 31.40
N LEU A 280 -24.04 -7.72 30.27
CA LEU A 280 -24.85 -6.51 30.17
C LEU A 280 -26.35 -6.80 30.35
N LYS A 281 -26.81 -8.02 29.96
CA LYS A 281 -28.22 -8.44 30.11
C LYS A 281 -28.58 -8.94 31.52
N GLU A 282 -27.55 -9.32 32.32
CA GLU A 282 -27.81 -9.77 33.70
C GLU A 282 -28.11 -8.54 34.58
N PRO A 283 -29.25 -8.51 35.29
CA PRO A 283 -29.55 -7.41 36.20
C PRO A 283 -28.47 -7.34 37.27
N SER A 284 -27.81 -6.21 37.42
CA SER A 284 -26.83 -5.95 38.49
C SER A 284 -27.54 -6.13 39.84
N VAL A 285 -27.35 -7.25 40.49
CA VAL A 285 -27.76 -7.43 41.89
C VAL A 285 -26.87 -6.48 42.69
N PRO A 286 -27.46 -5.49 43.41
CA PRO A 286 -26.64 -4.59 44.21
C PRO A 286 -26.02 -5.40 45.35
N ILE A 287 -24.72 -5.55 45.36
CA ILE A 287 -23.94 -6.06 46.49
C ILE A 287 -24.15 -5.09 47.64
N ARG A 288 -25.09 -5.43 48.56
CA ARG A 288 -25.19 -4.74 49.83
C ARG A 288 -23.93 -5.00 50.63
N HIS A 289 -23.02 -4.04 50.63
CA HIS A 289 -21.97 -3.99 51.64
C HIS A 289 -22.61 -3.80 53.02
N SER A 290 -22.66 -4.89 53.78
CA SER A 290 -22.97 -4.83 55.22
C SER A 290 -21.84 -4.08 55.91
N SER A 291 -22.12 -2.83 56.22
CA SER A 291 -21.29 -2.04 57.12
C SER A 291 -21.49 -2.50 58.53
N SER A 292 -20.62 -3.35 59.06
CA SER A 292 -20.52 -3.51 60.51
C SER A 292 -19.65 -2.41 61.09
N LYS A 293 -20.29 -1.44 61.71
CA LYS A 293 -19.67 -0.49 62.63
C LYS A 293 -19.06 -1.26 63.82
N LEU A 294 -17.76 -1.05 64.07
CA LEU A 294 -17.27 -1.06 65.44
C LEU A 294 -16.44 0.22 65.69
N MET A 295 -16.89 0.93 66.67
CA MET A 295 -16.31 2.17 67.20
C MET A 295 -15.06 1.85 68.00
N ALA A 296 -14.18 2.77 68.01
CA ALA A 296 -13.50 3.52 69.05
C ALA A 296 -11.98 3.51 69.06
N ALA A 297 -11.49 4.68 68.94
CA ALA A 297 -10.72 5.52 69.85
C ALA A 297 -9.20 5.63 69.52
N SER A 298 -8.90 6.86 69.11
CA SER A 298 -7.91 7.77 69.67
C SER A 298 -6.44 7.31 69.78
N SER A 299 -5.51 7.91 69.05
CA SER A 299 -4.69 9.03 69.56
C SER A 299 -3.47 9.24 68.66
N ARG A 300 -3.27 10.51 68.39
CA ARG A 300 -2.07 11.29 68.05
C ARG A 300 -0.69 10.63 68.20
N ALA A 301 0.20 10.76 67.20
CA ALA A 301 1.30 11.70 67.22
C ALA A 301 2.35 11.35 66.14
N SER A 302 2.63 12.28 65.28
CA SER A 302 3.91 12.96 65.01
C SER A 302 5.14 12.15 64.58
N ALA A 303 5.59 12.46 63.39
CA ALA A 303 6.93 12.97 63.09
C ALA A 303 8.07 11.98 62.69
N THR A 304 8.57 12.29 61.50
CA THR A 304 9.98 12.39 61.07
C THR A 304 10.82 11.16 60.80
N SER A 305 11.18 11.12 59.53
CA SER A 305 12.57 11.12 59.02
C SER A 305 13.41 9.87 58.95
N SER A 306 14.01 9.74 57.80
CA SER A 306 15.37 9.28 57.50
C SER A 306 15.70 7.80 57.35
N ALA A 307 15.93 7.46 56.11
CA ALA A 307 17.20 7.01 55.54
C ALA A 307 17.93 5.76 56.08
N ARG A 308 18.41 5.05 55.12
CA ARG A 308 19.62 4.16 55.08
C ARG A 308 19.38 2.68 55.21
N GLU A 309 19.61 2.05 54.10
CA GLU A 309 20.79 1.25 53.67
C GLU A 309 21.14 0.07 54.57
N PHE A 310 21.26 -1.07 54.01
CA PHE A 310 22.42 -1.96 53.86
C PHE A 310 22.05 -3.45 53.87
N HIS A 311 22.47 -4.04 52.77
CA HIS A 311 23.21 -5.33 52.63
C HIS A 311 22.76 -6.61 53.30
N GLU A 312 22.70 -7.57 52.49
CA GLU A 312 23.57 -8.75 52.26
C GLU A 312 23.09 -10.05 52.87
N SER A 313 22.91 -10.97 52.12
CA SER A 313 23.64 -12.14 51.61
C SER A 313 23.22 -13.51 52.16
N VAL A 314 23.15 -14.45 51.19
CA VAL A 314 23.74 -15.80 51.27
C VAL A 314 22.97 -16.83 52.16
N SER A 315 22.54 -18.00 51.80
CA SER A 315 23.15 -19.05 50.95
C SER A 315 22.26 -20.31 51.03
N LEU A 316 22.26 -21.08 49.93
CA LEU A 316 22.38 -22.54 49.79
C LEU A 316 21.53 -23.50 50.67
N SER A 317 20.79 -24.37 50.03
CA SER A 317 21.14 -25.80 49.82
C SER A 317 20.01 -26.64 49.29
N ASP A 318 20.24 -27.19 48.14
CA ASP A 318 19.73 -28.48 47.73
C ASP A 318 20.33 -29.60 48.57
N PRO A 319 19.92 -30.89 48.57
CA PRO A 319 19.53 -31.68 47.45
C PRO A 319 18.64 -32.91 47.68
N THR A 320 18.44 -33.64 46.56
CA THR A 320 18.21 -35.13 46.41
C THR A 320 16.79 -35.67 46.54
N ALA A 321 16.26 -36.19 45.50
CA ALA A 321 16.44 -37.34 44.60
C ALA A 321 15.61 -38.58 45.00
N ARG A 322 15.13 -39.21 43.96
CA ARG A 322 14.66 -40.60 43.74
C ARG A 322 13.15 -40.78 43.54
N SER A 323 12.71 -40.98 42.32
CA SER A 323 12.73 -42.20 41.52
C SER A 323 11.84 -43.31 42.02
N ILE A 324 10.87 -43.73 41.17
CA ILE A 324 10.68 -45.11 40.71
C ILE A 324 9.29 -45.26 40.07
N ARG A 325 9.27 -45.56 38.77
CA ARG A 325 8.54 -46.55 38.00
C ARG A 325 7.15 -47.04 38.53
N GLY A 326 6.13 -47.21 37.76
CA GLY A 326 5.98 -47.72 36.39
C GLY A 326 4.64 -48.47 36.34
N HIS A 327 4.25 -48.77 35.13
CA HIS A 327 3.23 -49.71 34.65
C HIS A 327 1.88 -49.22 34.23
N THR A 328 1.70 -49.18 32.95
CA THR A 328 0.47 -49.59 32.20
C THR A 328 0.24 -51.10 32.38
N PRO A 329 -0.95 -51.66 32.23
CA PRO A 329 -1.45 -51.90 30.87
C PRO A 329 -3.00 -51.82 30.66
N SER A 330 -3.39 -51.50 29.46
CA SER A 330 -4.24 -52.28 28.52
C SER A 330 -5.53 -52.95 29.00
N GLY A 331 -6.60 -52.69 28.28
CA GLY A 331 -7.60 -53.74 28.09
C GLY A 331 -9.03 -53.30 27.83
N SER A 332 -9.38 -53.31 26.53
CA SER A 332 -10.57 -53.91 25.89
C SER A 332 -11.96 -53.30 26.08
N ARG A 333 -12.52 -52.96 24.92
CA ARG A 333 -13.96 -53.04 24.58
C ARG A 333 -14.53 -54.43 24.77
N PRO A 334 -15.90 -54.59 24.86
CA PRO A 334 -16.78 -54.60 23.72
C PRO A 334 -18.23 -54.09 23.94
N SER A 335 -18.83 -53.53 22.98
CA SER A 335 -19.95 -53.96 22.10
C SER A 335 -21.29 -54.38 22.65
N ALA A 336 -22.32 -53.76 22.04
CA ALA A 336 -23.59 -54.28 21.54
C ALA A 336 -24.82 -54.17 22.46
N VAL A 337 -25.91 -53.70 22.04
CA VAL A 337 -26.92 -54.03 21.02
C VAL A 337 -28.35 -53.90 21.57
N HIS A 338 -29.24 -53.35 20.74
CA HIS A 338 -30.74 -53.47 20.71
C HIS A 338 -31.57 -52.69 21.73
N SER A 339 -32.75 -52.21 21.44
CA SER A 339 -33.72 -52.41 20.36
C SER A 339 -34.81 -51.37 20.39
N ALA A 340 -35.36 -51.14 19.28
CA ALA A 340 -36.62 -50.55 18.88
C ALA A 340 -37.84 -50.81 19.78
N SER A 341 -38.76 -49.85 19.75
CA SER A 341 -40.19 -50.21 19.45
C SER A 341 -41.03 -48.97 19.21
N ASN A 342 -41.61 -48.93 18.02
CA ASN A 342 -42.81 -48.25 17.60
C ASN A 342 -43.97 -48.32 18.59
N ILE A 343 -44.83 -47.32 18.53
CA ILE A 343 -46.30 -47.52 18.40
C ILE A 343 -46.89 -46.23 17.79
N SER A 344 -47.58 -46.44 16.67
CA SER A 344 -48.54 -45.58 15.97
C SER A 344 -49.93 -45.67 16.62
N VAL A 345 -50.82 -44.77 16.21
CA VAL A 345 -52.27 -44.91 15.95
C VAL A 345 -52.95 -43.56 16.19
N SER A 346 -53.35 -42.81 15.21
CA SER A 346 -54.56 -42.82 14.31
C SER A 346 -55.82 -42.17 14.87
N ARG A 347 -56.32 -41.26 14.02
CA ARG A 347 -57.75 -40.96 13.75
C ARG A 347 -58.60 -40.31 14.83
N ASP A 348 -59.56 -39.45 14.59
CA ASP A 348 -60.42 -39.14 13.42
C ASP A 348 -61.10 -37.76 13.64
N VAL A 349 -61.30 -37.02 12.52
CA VAL A 349 -62.57 -36.47 11.98
C VAL A 349 -63.61 -35.92 12.98
N THR A 350 -64.00 -34.64 12.83
CA THR A 350 -65.35 -34.26 12.34
C THR A 350 -65.42 -32.74 12.04
N ARG A 351 -66.01 -32.48 10.95
CA ARG A 351 -66.63 -31.36 10.30
C ARG A 351 -67.91 -30.92 11.02
N GLU A 352 -68.11 -29.60 11.17
CA GLU A 352 -69.48 -29.05 11.05
C GLU A 352 -69.50 -27.55 10.71
N GLN A 353 -70.51 -27.18 10.00
CA GLN A 353 -70.84 -26.02 9.18
C GLN A 353 -71.35 -24.82 10.01
N ALA A 354 -71.34 -23.73 9.31
CA ALA A 354 -71.93 -22.42 9.56
C ALA A 354 -73.43 -22.42 9.87
N PRO A 355 -74.05 -21.32 10.34
CA PRO A 355 -74.50 -20.27 9.41
C PRO A 355 -74.51 -18.84 9.98
N GLY A 356 -74.46 -17.97 9.04
CA GLY A 356 -74.85 -16.65 8.78
C GLY A 356 -75.78 -15.80 9.67
N SER A 357 -75.48 -14.50 9.59
CA SER A 357 -76.58 -13.47 9.52
C SER A 357 -76.03 -12.15 9.01
N THR A 358 -76.67 -11.67 8.01
CA THR A 358 -76.69 -10.39 7.33
C THR A 358 -77.02 -9.24 8.28
N SER A 359 -76.33 -8.07 8.11
CA SER A 359 -77.01 -6.78 8.37
C SER A 359 -76.30 -5.73 7.49
N SER A 360 -77.06 -5.27 6.53
CA SER A 360 -76.91 -4.08 5.70
C SER A 360 -77.02 -2.82 6.51
N TYR A 361 -76.11 -1.86 6.30
CA TYR A 361 -76.39 -0.45 6.48
C TYR A 361 -75.89 0.33 5.27
N ASP A 362 -76.82 0.79 4.49
CA ASP A 362 -76.72 1.82 3.49
C ASP A 362 -76.28 3.15 4.09
N HIS A 363 -75.25 3.76 3.58
CA HIS A 363 -75.03 5.18 3.64
C HIS A 363 -74.58 5.70 2.28
N GLU A 364 -75.57 6.44 1.71
CA GLU A 364 -75.43 7.32 0.54
C GLU A 364 -74.18 8.25 0.74
N ILE A 365 -73.28 8.23 -0.20
CA ILE A 365 -72.34 9.31 -0.41
C ILE A 365 -72.47 9.80 -1.83
N ALA A 366 -72.86 11.10 -1.85
CA ALA A 366 -73.10 11.84 -3.03
C ALA A 366 -71.93 11.79 -4.05
N ALA A 367 -72.27 11.62 -5.30
CA ALA A 367 -71.38 11.71 -6.46
C ALA A 367 -70.80 13.10 -6.61
N GLY A 368 -69.58 13.35 -6.14
CA GLY A 368 -68.72 14.50 -6.52
C GLY A 368 -68.00 14.14 -7.79
N GLY A 369 -68.38 14.78 -8.92
CA GLY A 369 -67.77 14.57 -10.22
C GLY A 369 -66.27 14.80 -10.22
N ILE A 370 -65.53 13.75 -10.50
CA ILE A 370 -64.06 13.80 -10.74
C ILE A 370 -63.84 14.65 -11.97
N ARG A 371 -63.27 15.85 -11.77
CA ARG A 371 -62.89 16.77 -12.82
C ARG A 371 -61.85 16.13 -13.72
N TRP A 372 -62.26 15.57 -14.82
CA TRP A 372 -61.43 14.87 -15.82
C TRP A 372 -60.36 15.75 -16.49
N TRP A 373 -60.32 17.04 -16.24
CA TRP A 373 -59.29 17.97 -16.70
C TRP A 373 -57.99 17.89 -15.93
N ILE A 374 -57.94 17.30 -14.72
CA ILE A 374 -56.67 17.14 -13.93
C ILE A 374 -55.69 16.22 -14.66
N PRO A 375 -56.07 15.03 -15.15
CA PRO A 375 -55.15 14.22 -15.97
C PRO A 375 -54.80 14.91 -17.31
N ALA A 376 -55.67 15.72 -17.89
CA ALA A 376 -55.37 16.48 -19.10
C ALA A 376 -54.31 17.56 -18.88
N ILE A 377 -54.32 18.23 -17.73
CA ILE A 377 -53.26 19.20 -17.35
C ILE A 377 -51.95 18.46 -17.05
N ALA A 378 -51.96 17.31 -16.37
CA ALA A 378 -50.79 16.51 -16.14
C ALA A 378 -50.14 16.05 -17.46
N VAL A 379 -50.96 15.56 -18.43
CA VAL A 379 -50.49 15.23 -19.76
C VAL A 379 -49.95 16.42 -20.54
N ALA A 380 -50.61 17.60 -20.43
CA ALA A 380 -50.13 18.82 -21.06
C ALA A 380 -48.82 19.34 -20.46
N VAL A 381 -48.61 19.20 -19.14
CA VAL A 381 -47.35 19.56 -18.47
C VAL A 381 -46.23 18.59 -18.85
N ILE A 382 -46.54 17.31 -18.93
CA ILE A 382 -45.58 16.30 -19.40
C ILE A 382 -45.21 16.54 -20.86
N LEU A 383 -46.19 16.81 -21.73
CA LEU A 383 -45.92 17.13 -23.12
C LEU A 383 -45.19 18.46 -23.31
N ALA A 384 -45.45 19.47 -22.46
CA ALA A 384 -44.72 20.73 -22.44
C ALA A 384 -43.25 20.49 -21.91
N ALA A 385 -43.08 19.66 -20.90
CA ALA A 385 -41.77 19.29 -20.39
C ALA A 385 -40.95 18.48 -21.41
N VAL A 386 -41.58 17.52 -22.08
CA VAL A 386 -40.98 16.75 -23.19
C VAL A 386 -40.71 17.66 -24.40
N GLY A 387 -41.65 18.58 -24.73
CA GLY A 387 -41.41 19.58 -25.77
C GLY A 387 -40.31 20.57 -25.44
N ALA A 388 -40.24 21.06 -24.20
CA ALA A 388 -39.11 21.85 -23.73
C ALA A 388 -37.79 21.09 -23.71
N PHE A 389 -37.80 19.82 -23.29
CA PHE A 389 -36.63 18.93 -23.34
C PHE A 389 -36.19 18.68 -24.78
N LEU A 390 -37.10 18.40 -25.68
CA LEU A 390 -36.80 18.19 -27.11
C LEU A 390 -36.39 19.49 -27.80
N PHE A 391 -36.98 20.64 -27.41
CA PHE A 391 -36.58 21.97 -27.88
C PHE A 391 -35.20 22.35 -27.39
N LEU A 392 -34.90 22.13 -26.11
CA LEU A 392 -33.57 22.32 -25.54
C LEU A 392 -32.54 21.38 -26.17
N ARG A 393 -32.96 20.16 -26.54
CA ARG A 393 -32.09 19.19 -27.25
C ARG A 393 -31.88 19.56 -28.73
N GLN A 394 -32.82 20.22 -29.37
CA GLN A 394 -32.79 20.65 -30.79
C GLN A 394 -32.19 22.05 -31.01
N HIS A 395 -32.25 22.95 -30.00
CA HIS A 395 -31.77 24.32 -30.09
C HIS A 395 -30.68 24.61 -29.05
N GLY A 396 -30.29 23.65 -28.24
CA GLY A 396 -29.02 23.66 -27.51
C GLY A 396 -27.91 23.55 -28.55
N GLY A 397 -27.56 24.68 -29.15
CA GLY A 397 -26.36 24.80 -29.95
C GLY A 397 -25.22 24.27 -29.10
N SER A 398 -24.42 23.42 -29.67
CA SER A 398 -23.25 22.78 -29.12
C SER A 398 -22.30 23.81 -28.51
N VAL A 399 -22.48 24.10 -27.24
CA VAL A 399 -21.40 24.35 -26.32
C VAL A 399 -21.18 22.98 -25.66
N GLY A 400 -20.81 22.03 -26.49
CA GLY A 400 -20.37 20.73 -26.08
C GLY A 400 -18.91 20.85 -25.68
N GLY A 401 -18.64 21.24 -24.46
CA GLY A 401 -17.48 20.78 -23.79
C GLY A 401 -17.62 19.27 -23.60
N GLN A 402 -17.23 18.47 -24.61
CA GLN A 402 -16.76 17.15 -24.40
C GLN A 402 -15.53 17.34 -23.56
N GLY A 403 -15.63 17.11 -22.23
CA GLY A 403 -14.50 17.06 -21.34
C GLY A 403 -13.46 16.16 -22.00
N VAL A 404 -12.30 16.72 -22.22
CA VAL A 404 -11.15 16.00 -22.76
C VAL A 404 -10.83 14.94 -21.75
N VAL A 405 -11.26 13.70 -21.98
CA VAL A 405 -10.86 12.55 -21.22
C VAL A 405 -9.45 12.18 -21.70
N SER A 406 -8.49 13.05 -21.39
CA SER A 406 -7.07 12.76 -21.53
C SER A 406 -6.59 12.16 -20.24
N THR A 407 -6.04 10.96 -20.28
CA THR A 407 -5.43 10.33 -19.12
C THR A 407 -3.98 10.76 -18.94
N GLY A 408 -3.32 11.28 -19.98
CA GLY A 408 -1.93 11.73 -19.98
C GLY A 408 -1.76 13.13 -20.59
N LEU A 409 -1.16 14.04 -19.84
CA LEU A 409 -0.86 15.42 -20.25
C LEU A 409 0.65 15.69 -20.13
N GLN A 410 1.28 16.03 -21.27
CA GLN A 410 2.64 16.54 -21.27
C GLN A 410 2.63 18.06 -21.11
N ILE A 411 3.33 18.60 -20.15
CA ILE A 411 3.57 20.03 -20.06
C ILE A 411 4.82 20.38 -20.88
N THR A 412 4.72 21.39 -21.75
CA THR A 412 5.82 21.83 -22.58
C THR A 412 6.24 23.27 -22.18
N GLN A 413 7.29 23.76 -22.78
CA GLN A 413 7.76 25.12 -22.55
C GLN A 413 6.74 26.14 -23.02
N PHE A 414 6.62 27.23 -22.28
CA PHE A 414 5.87 28.42 -22.70
C PHE A 414 6.83 29.40 -23.39
N ASP A 415 6.39 30.00 -24.48
CA ASP A 415 7.18 31.02 -25.16
C ASP A 415 7.22 32.30 -24.30
N ASN A 416 8.41 32.78 -24.01
CA ASN A 416 8.59 33.97 -23.18
C ASN A 416 8.97 35.20 -24.04
N SER A 417 8.01 36.09 -24.21
CA SER A 417 8.15 37.38 -24.90
C SER A 417 8.22 38.57 -23.95
N THR A 418 8.44 38.34 -22.64
CA THR A 418 8.46 39.44 -21.65
C THR A 418 9.80 40.14 -21.56
N GLY A 419 10.89 39.54 -22.04
CA GLY A 419 12.25 39.99 -21.84
C GLY A 419 12.84 39.70 -20.46
N ASP A 420 12.10 39.04 -19.57
CA ASP A 420 12.57 38.62 -18.24
C ASP A 420 12.88 37.10 -18.27
N ASN A 421 14.15 36.75 -18.14
CA ASN A 421 14.61 35.36 -18.17
C ASN A 421 14.07 34.52 -16.98
N VAL A 422 13.71 35.13 -15.87
CA VAL A 422 13.12 34.42 -14.73
C VAL A 422 11.80 33.74 -15.12
N LEU A 423 11.05 34.33 -16.05
CA LEU A 423 9.75 33.84 -16.49
C LEU A 423 9.85 32.74 -17.56
N GLN A 424 11.05 32.34 -17.99
CA GLN A 424 11.24 31.35 -19.06
C GLN A 424 10.57 30.00 -18.74
N ASP A 425 10.70 29.53 -17.51
CA ASP A 425 10.25 28.19 -17.10
C ASP A 425 9.09 28.24 -16.09
N VAL A 426 8.81 29.44 -15.56
CA VAL A 426 7.85 29.61 -14.46
C VAL A 426 6.43 29.16 -14.80
N PRO A 427 5.82 29.52 -15.97
CA PRO A 427 4.45 29.10 -16.27
C PRO A 427 4.32 27.57 -16.37
N ALA A 428 5.27 26.93 -17.08
CA ALA A 428 5.26 25.48 -17.26
C ALA A 428 5.37 24.71 -15.92
N VAL A 429 6.31 25.15 -15.07
CA VAL A 429 6.53 24.53 -13.75
C VAL A 429 5.36 24.76 -12.80
N ALA A 430 4.77 25.95 -12.82
CA ALA A 430 3.58 26.25 -12.03
C ALA A 430 2.40 25.36 -12.46
N MET A 431 2.18 25.17 -13.77
CA MET A 431 1.15 24.26 -14.27
C MET A 431 1.46 22.80 -13.87
N GLN A 432 2.72 22.41 -13.90
CA GLN A 432 3.11 21.06 -13.43
C GLN A 432 2.75 20.86 -11.96
N ILE A 433 3.05 21.81 -11.09
CA ILE A 433 2.72 21.70 -9.66
C ILE A 433 1.20 21.63 -9.46
N LEU A 434 0.45 22.53 -10.09
CA LEU A 434 -0.99 22.70 -9.84
C LEU A 434 -1.86 21.61 -10.51
N LEU A 435 -1.48 21.10 -11.68
CA LEU A 435 -2.25 20.08 -12.40
C LEU A 435 -1.93 18.64 -11.93
N ARG A 436 -0.75 18.40 -11.34
CA ARG A 436 -0.37 17.10 -10.77
C ARG A 436 -1.30 16.61 -9.66
N GLU A 437 -2.01 17.53 -9.02
CA GLU A 437 -2.91 17.21 -7.92
C GLU A 437 -4.28 16.65 -8.39
N MET A 438 -4.52 16.59 -9.70
CA MET A 438 -5.71 15.95 -10.26
C MET A 438 -5.60 14.42 -10.18
N PRO A 439 -6.48 13.72 -9.43
CA PRO A 439 -6.39 12.26 -9.29
C PRO A 439 -6.62 11.48 -10.59
N SER A 440 -7.32 12.08 -11.56
CA SER A 440 -7.67 11.48 -12.86
C SER A 440 -6.67 11.76 -13.96
N LEU A 441 -5.67 12.64 -13.72
CA LEU A 441 -4.75 13.13 -14.71
C LEU A 441 -3.31 12.69 -14.41
N HIS A 442 -2.70 12.04 -15.38
CA HIS A 442 -1.26 11.82 -15.35
C HIS A 442 -0.55 13.01 -16.01
N VAL A 443 0.22 13.76 -15.25
CA VAL A 443 1.00 14.90 -15.73
C VAL A 443 2.46 14.48 -15.89
N THR A 444 2.92 14.41 -17.15
CA THR A 444 4.34 14.24 -17.44
C THR A 444 5.02 15.59 -17.28
N GLY A 445 6.02 15.63 -16.41
CA GLY A 445 6.64 16.88 -16.00
C GLY A 445 7.40 17.59 -17.09
N TYR A 446 7.36 18.90 -17.05
CA TYR A 446 8.24 19.80 -17.79
C TYR A 446 9.69 19.65 -17.32
N ALA A 447 10.62 19.58 -18.25
CA ALA A 447 12.04 19.68 -17.97
C ALA A 447 12.65 20.60 -19.03
N PRO A 448 13.21 21.76 -18.65
CA PRO A 448 13.94 22.61 -19.59
C PRO A 448 15.03 21.82 -20.31
N ALA A 449 15.17 22.05 -21.59
CA ALA A 449 16.17 21.38 -22.40
C ALA A 449 17.58 21.83 -21.97
N LEU A 450 18.30 20.96 -21.25
CA LEU A 450 19.73 21.14 -21.00
C LEU A 450 20.51 20.63 -22.23
N ASN A 451 20.87 21.53 -23.12
CA ASN A 451 21.75 21.26 -24.30
C ASN A 451 21.24 20.27 -25.36
N THR A 452 19.94 20.19 -25.60
CA THR A 452 19.38 19.36 -26.67
C THR A 452 18.80 20.21 -27.80
N VAL A 453 18.82 19.64 -29.01
CA VAL A 453 18.12 20.15 -30.18
C VAL A 453 16.71 20.58 -29.81
N GLU A 454 16.27 21.77 -30.16
CA GLU A 454 14.88 22.23 -30.03
C GLU A 454 13.94 21.13 -30.51
N MET A 455 13.23 20.48 -29.54
CA MET A 455 12.30 19.42 -29.87
C MET A 455 10.91 20.02 -29.92
N ASP A 456 10.18 19.75 -30.98
CA ASP A 456 8.78 20.13 -31.10
C ASP A 456 7.95 19.60 -29.95
N ALA A 457 7.04 20.42 -29.45
CA ALA A 457 6.14 20.09 -28.29
C ALA A 457 5.33 18.81 -28.53
N GLN A 458 4.85 18.58 -29.74
CA GLN A 458 4.12 17.36 -30.13
C GLN A 458 5.03 16.12 -30.08
N ASP A 459 6.27 16.23 -30.57
CA ASP A 459 7.23 15.13 -30.53
C ASP A 459 7.63 14.77 -29.08
N MET A 460 7.73 15.77 -28.20
CA MET A 460 7.95 15.57 -26.77
C MET A 460 6.78 14.77 -26.15
N ALA A 461 5.55 15.15 -26.44
CA ALA A 461 4.33 14.46 -25.98
C ALA A 461 4.25 13.02 -26.52
N ARG A 462 4.60 12.80 -27.79
CA ARG A 462 4.67 11.44 -28.36
C ARG A 462 5.67 10.54 -27.66
N ARG A 463 6.86 11.07 -27.33
CA ARG A 463 7.92 10.31 -26.63
C ARG A 463 7.54 9.97 -25.19
N SER A 464 6.89 10.89 -24.49
CA SER A 464 6.38 10.64 -23.15
C SER A 464 5.16 9.71 -23.12
N GLY A 465 4.48 9.53 -24.26
CA GLY A 465 3.27 8.73 -24.37
C GLY A 465 2.01 9.46 -23.90
N ALA A 466 2.05 10.79 -23.82
CA ALA A 466 0.91 11.60 -23.42
C ALA A 466 -0.14 11.72 -24.53
N ASP A 467 -1.42 11.72 -24.18
CA ASP A 467 -2.53 11.86 -25.13
C ASP A 467 -2.73 13.29 -25.60
N ALA A 468 -2.35 14.24 -24.73
CA ALA A 468 -2.42 15.68 -24.98
C ALA A 468 -1.18 16.39 -24.43
N TYR A 469 -0.97 17.61 -24.88
CA TYR A 469 0.06 18.47 -24.32
C TYR A 469 -0.43 19.89 -24.10
N LEU A 470 0.11 20.53 -23.04
CA LEU A 470 -0.12 21.90 -22.69
C LEU A 470 1.05 22.76 -23.16
N THR A 471 0.77 23.78 -23.93
CA THR A 471 1.72 24.80 -24.37
C THR A 471 1.12 26.18 -24.19
N GLY A 472 1.92 27.23 -24.36
CA GLY A 472 1.43 28.59 -24.26
C GLY A 472 2.51 29.64 -24.44
N ASN A 473 2.16 30.88 -24.17
CA ASN A 473 3.11 31.98 -24.17
C ASN A 473 2.83 32.95 -23.00
N ILE A 474 3.87 33.65 -22.59
CA ILE A 474 3.79 34.79 -21.68
C ILE A 474 4.37 36.02 -22.34
N SER A 475 3.60 37.07 -22.39
CA SER A 475 4.01 38.37 -23.00
C SER A 475 3.78 39.49 -22.00
N ARG A 476 4.36 40.69 -22.29
CA ARG A 476 4.28 41.85 -21.44
C ARG A 476 3.91 43.06 -22.26
N ASP A 477 2.91 43.81 -21.80
CA ASP A 477 2.55 45.15 -22.29
C ASP A 477 2.56 46.18 -21.14
N GLY A 478 3.61 47.02 -21.14
CA GLY A 478 3.83 47.97 -20.02
C GLY A 478 4.10 47.24 -18.71
N SER A 479 3.19 47.38 -17.74
CA SER A 479 3.23 46.69 -16.45
C SER A 479 2.48 45.37 -16.46
N ASN A 480 1.61 45.13 -17.46
CA ASN A 480 0.71 43.98 -17.50
C ASN A 480 1.36 42.80 -18.21
N TYR A 481 1.03 41.61 -17.71
CA TYR A 481 1.45 40.36 -18.29
C TYR A 481 0.23 39.59 -18.79
N HIS A 482 0.35 39.05 -19.99
CA HIS A 482 -0.67 38.22 -20.63
C HIS A 482 -0.15 36.81 -20.76
N ILE A 483 -0.88 35.84 -20.19
CA ILE A 483 -0.53 34.43 -20.22
C ILE A 483 -1.60 33.71 -20.99
N HIS A 484 -1.22 33.14 -22.13
CA HIS A 484 -2.07 32.35 -23.00
C HIS A 484 -1.62 30.90 -22.93
N SER A 485 -2.60 29.97 -22.89
CA SER A 485 -2.31 28.52 -22.86
C SER A 485 -3.28 27.74 -23.75
N GLU A 486 -2.79 26.69 -24.34
CA GLU A 486 -3.55 25.78 -25.17
C GLU A 486 -3.28 24.33 -24.79
N ILE A 487 -4.34 23.51 -24.69
CA ILE A 487 -4.24 22.05 -24.63
C ILE A 487 -4.50 21.52 -26.03
N LEU A 488 -3.52 20.78 -26.56
CA LEU A 488 -3.56 20.22 -27.89
C LEU A 488 -3.47 18.69 -27.83
N ARG A 489 -4.20 18.01 -28.73
CA ARG A 489 -4.15 16.56 -28.83
C ARG A 489 -2.85 16.10 -29.51
N THR A 490 -2.16 15.11 -28.93
CA THR A 490 -0.86 14.63 -29.41
C THR A 490 -0.95 13.99 -30.81
N SER A 491 -2.08 13.35 -31.17
CA SER A 491 -2.21 12.63 -32.43
C SER A 491 -2.24 13.54 -33.67
N ASP A 492 -2.93 14.68 -33.59
CA ASP A 492 -3.27 15.53 -34.76
C ASP A 492 -3.14 17.03 -34.52
N ASN A 493 -2.60 17.47 -33.37
CA ASN A 493 -2.55 18.86 -32.93
C ASN A 493 -3.95 19.55 -32.85
N GLY A 494 -4.99 18.75 -32.75
CA GLY A 494 -6.35 19.27 -32.59
C GLY A 494 -6.48 20.01 -31.26
N LYS A 495 -6.94 21.27 -31.33
CA LYS A 495 -7.12 22.11 -30.15
C LYS A 495 -8.26 21.57 -29.28
N LEU A 496 -7.96 21.32 -28.01
CA LEU A 496 -8.90 20.80 -27.01
C LEU A 496 -9.40 21.88 -26.07
N ALA A 497 -8.54 22.82 -25.68
CA ALA A 497 -8.88 23.95 -24.83
C ALA A 497 -7.95 25.14 -25.08
N THR A 498 -8.44 26.33 -24.77
CA THR A 498 -7.63 27.58 -24.79
C THR A 498 -8.07 28.42 -23.62
N GLU A 499 -7.11 28.93 -22.86
CA GLU A 499 -7.34 29.80 -21.72
C GLU A 499 -6.36 30.96 -21.70
N GLU A 500 -6.83 32.10 -21.26
CA GLU A 500 -6.05 33.33 -21.14
C GLU A 500 -6.27 33.96 -19.77
N VAL A 501 -5.20 34.44 -19.16
CA VAL A 501 -5.24 35.16 -17.90
C VAL A 501 -4.28 36.33 -17.91
N ASP A 502 -4.66 37.41 -17.23
CA ASP A 502 -3.86 38.61 -17.13
C ASP A 502 -3.34 38.79 -15.71
N ALA A 503 -2.15 39.39 -15.59
CA ALA A 503 -1.58 39.84 -14.34
C ALA A 503 -1.15 41.29 -14.46
N SER A 504 -1.59 42.14 -13.54
CA SER A 504 -1.33 43.59 -13.54
C SER A 504 0.12 43.95 -13.18
N SER A 505 0.86 42.96 -12.67
CA SER A 505 2.27 43.10 -12.28
C SER A 505 2.91 41.73 -12.13
N ALA A 506 4.24 41.67 -12.07
CA ALA A 506 4.98 40.41 -11.82
C ALA A 506 4.56 39.74 -10.51
N VAL A 507 4.17 40.50 -9.49
CA VAL A 507 3.74 39.96 -8.18
C VAL A 507 2.41 39.20 -8.30
N GLU A 508 1.56 39.53 -9.27
CA GLU A 508 0.28 38.87 -9.50
C GLU A 508 0.36 37.63 -10.38
N ILE A 509 1.52 37.34 -11.01
CA ILE A 509 1.69 36.19 -11.89
C ILE A 509 1.36 34.89 -11.17
N PRO A 510 1.80 34.61 -9.92
CA PRO A 510 1.43 33.36 -9.22
C PRO A 510 -0.08 33.19 -9.04
N ASN A 511 -0.83 34.26 -8.76
CA ASN A 511 -2.28 34.22 -8.67
C ASN A 511 -2.93 33.98 -10.04
N ALA A 512 -2.46 34.66 -11.09
CA ALA A 512 -2.95 34.46 -12.46
C ALA A 512 -2.74 33.01 -12.91
N LEU A 513 -1.59 32.40 -12.63
CA LEU A 513 -1.29 30.99 -12.91
C LEU A 513 -2.19 30.05 -12.11
N SER A 514 -2.56 30.41 -10.88
CA SER A 514 -3.51 29.61 -10.09
C SER A 514 -4.91 29.62 -10.70
N HIS A 515 -5.37 30.78 -11.18
CA HIS A 515 -6.65 30.92 -11.90
C HIS A 515 -6.61 30.14 -13.22
N LEU A 516 -5.51 30.20 -13.96
CA LEU A 516 -5.30 29.44 -15.18
C LEU A 516 -5.45 27.94 -14.93
N ALA A 517 -4.84 27.44 -13.85
CA ALA A 517 -4.94 26.04 -13.49
C ALA A 517 -6.38 25.60 -13.18
N VAL A 518 -7.18 26.44 -12.48
CA VAL A 518 -8.60 26.14 -12.23
C VAL A 518 -9.39 26.03 -13.54
N ALA A 519 -9.18 26.95 -14.48
CA ALA A 519 -9.84 26.92 -15.78
C ALA A 519 -9.44 25.67 -16.58
N LEU A 520 -8.16 25.35 -16.67
CA LEU A 520 -7.65 24.17 -17.35
C LEU A 520 -8.17 22.86 -16.72
N ARG A 521 -8.26 22.74 -15.39
CA ARG A 521 -8.81 21.57 -14.69
C ARG A 521 -10.27 21.33 -15.07
N THR A 522 -11.04 22.40 -15.28
CA THR A 522 -12.42 22.30 -15.75
C THR A 522 -12.50 21.71 -17.15
N HIS A 523 -11.62 22.11 -18.06
CA HIS A 523 -11.53 21.51 -19.41
C HIS A 523 -11.04 20.05 -19.38
N LEU A 524 -10.24 19.68 -18.38
CA LEU A 524 -9.73 18.33 -18.18
C LEU A 524 -10.72 17.39 -17.44
N GLY A 525 -11.94 17.86 -17.16
CA GLY A 525 -13.06 17.02 -16.71
C GLY A 525 -13.46 17.16 -15.24
N GLU A 526 -12.86 18.08 -14.46
CA GLU A 526 -13.39 18.43 -13.14
C GLU A 526 -14.60 19.39 -13.27
N SER A 527 -15.56 19.26 -12.36
CA SER A 527 -16.60 20.30 -12.28
C SER A 527 -15.99 21.63 -11.80
N PRO A 528 -16.55 22.79 -12.19
CA PRO A 528 -16.04 24.10 -11.75
C PRO A 528 -15.94 24.22 -10.23
N GLU A 529 -16.89 23.62 -9.51
CA GLU A 529 -16.90 23.60 -8.04
C GLU A 529 -15.75 22.73 -7.48
N GLN A 530 -15.50 21.58 -8.08
CA GLN A 530 -14.38 20.69 -7.71
C GLN A 530 -13.04 21.33 -8.07
N ALA A 531 -12.90 21.89 -9.27
CA ALA A 531 -11.68 22.55 -9.70
C ALA A 531 -11.33 23.72 -8.76
N SER A 532 -12.30 24.53 -8.38
CA SER A 532 -12.11 25.63 -7.42
C SER A 532 -11.82 25.14 -6.00
N ALA A 533 -12.52 24.11 -5.53
CA ALA A 533 -12.32 23.56 -4.18
C ALA A 533 -11.01 22.78 -4.03
N ASN A 534 -10.57 22.10 -5.10
CA ASN A 534 -9.37 21.27 -5.11
C ASN A 534 -8.11 22.02 -5.55
N THR A 535 -8.23 23.22 -6.15
CA THR A 535 -7.04 24.01 -6.52
C THR A 535 -6.63 24.86 -5.34
N VAL A 536 -5.56 24.45 -4.70
CA VAL A 536 -4.85 25.27 -3.73
C VAL A 536 -4.01 26.28 -4.50
N SER A 537 -3.91 27.52 -4.02
CA SER A 537 -3.14 28.55 -4.74
C SER A 537 -1.65 28.18 -4.81
N LEU A 538 -0.97 28.59 -5.87
CA LEU A 538 0.48 28.37 -6.03
C LEU A 538 1.26 28.90 -4.82
N ALA A 539 0.79 30.02 -4.24
CA ALA A 539 1.33 30.62 -3.02
C ALA A 539 1.29 29.69 -1.79
N SER A 540 0.24 28.87 -1.66
CA SER A 540 0.07 28.00 -0.49
C SER A 540 0.68 26.61 -0.70
N GLU A 541 0.72 26.10 -1.93
CA GLU A 541 1.30 24.79 -2.26
C GLU A 541 2.78 24.84 -2.58
N ALA A 542 3.25 25.96 -3.13
CA ALA A 542 4.62 26.09 -3.58
C ALA A 542 5.26 27.37 -3.00
N THR A 543 5.21 28.46 -3.75
CA THR A 543 5.85 29.73 -3.41
C THR A 543 5.26 30.89 -4.21
N ASN A 544 5.35 32.10 -3.67
CA ASN A 544 5.08 33.34 -4.41
C ASN A 544 6.34 33.88 -5.11
N SER A 545 7.51 33.34 -4.86
CA SER A 545 8.74 33.79 -5.47
C SER A 545 8.92 33.21 -6.88
N LEU A 546 8.86 34.05 -7.88
CA LEU A 546 9.15 33.68 -9.26
C LEU A 546 10.59 33.18 -9.44
N ASN A 547 11.54 33.77 -8.67
CA ASN A 547 12.92 33.34 -8.66
C ASN A 547 13.06 31.91 -8.08
N ALA A 548 12.40 31.63 -6.96
CA ALA A 548 12.39 30.29 -6.38
C ALA A 548 11.78 29.25 -7.34
N LEU A 549 10.70 29.59 -8.06
CA LEU A 549 10.11 28.71 -9.11
C LEU A 549 11.08 28.45 -10.26
N SER A 550 11.80 29.49 -10.73
CA SER A 550 12.80 29.35 -11.80
C SER A 550 13.98 28.47 -11.37
N LEU A 551 14.48 28.68 -10.15
CA LEU A 551 15.54 27.85 -9.56
C LEU A 551 15.09 26.38 -9.39
N TYR A 552 13.89 26.18 -8.94
CA TYR A 552 13.27 24.85 -8.81
C TYR A 552 13.15 24.15 -10.18
N ALA A 553 12.71 24.87 -11.23
CA ALA A 553 12.61 24.36 -12.59
C ALA A 553 13.96 23.83 -13.08
N ARG A 554 15.05 24.57 -12.87
CA ARG A 554 16.41 24.11 -13.20
C ARG A 554 16.83 22.91 -12.35
N GLY A 555 16.51 22.91 -11.06
CA GLY A 555 16.82 21.81 -10.16
C GLY A 555 16.21 20.49 -10.62
N ILE A 556 14.92 20.47 -10.96
CA ILE A 556 14.25 19.27 -11.46
C ILE A 556 14.79 18.82 -12.84
N SER A 557 15.21 19.76 -13.68
CA SER A 557 15.80 19.45 -14.97
C SER A 557 17.14 18.75 -14.82
N TYR A 558 18.01 19.24 -13.93
CA TYR A 558 19.27 18.58 -13.59
C TYR A 558 19.05 17.19 -13.01
N LEU A 559 18.07 17.03 -12.11
CA LEU A 559 17.75 15.72 -11.51
C LEU A 559 17.32 14.70 -12.58
N ARG A 560 16.52 15.12 -13.56
CA ARG A 560 16.05 14.25 -14.66
C ARG A 560 17.15 13.69 -15.54
N VAL A 561 18.25 14.42 -15.71
CA VAL A 561 19.42 13.95 -16.47
C VAL A 561 20.53 13.38 -15.58
N GLY A 562 20.26 13.21 -14.28
CA GLY A 562 21.20 12.63 -13.33
C GLY A 562 22.33 13.54 -12.88
N GLN A 563 22.25 14.85 -13.13
CA GLN A 563 23.20 15.85 -12.64
C GLN A 563 22.85 16.25 -11.20
N THR A 564 22.92 15.29 -10.28
CA THR A 564 22.41 15.41 -8.90
C THR A 564 23.04 16.56 -8.12
N THR A 565 24.32 16.83 -8.29
CA THR A 565 25.01 17.94 -7.61
C THR A 565 24.46 19.30 -8.05
N ASN A 566 24.28 19.50 -9.36
CA ASN A 566 23.70 20.74 -9.89
C ASN A 566 22.24 20.90 -9.44
N ALA A 567 21.48 19.79 -9.39
CA ALA A 567 20.12 19.78 -8.87
C ALA A 567 20.07 20.22 -7.40
N ILE A 568 20.96 19.68 -6.54
CA ILE A 568 21.07 20.05 -5.12
C ILE A 568 21.39 21.54 -4.96
N ASP A 569 22.32 22.08 -5.76
CA ASP A 569 22.68 23.51 -5.74
C ASP A 569 21.49 24.41 -6.07
N GLU A 570 20.79 24.15 -7.16
CA GLU A 570 19.65 24.97 -7.57
C GLU A 570 18.48 24.87 -6.60
N LEU A 571 18.21 23.66 -6.07
CA LEU A 571 17.14 23.44 -5.07
C LEU A 571 17.47 24.11 -3.72
N ASN A 572 18.73 24.11 -3.30
CA ASN A 572 19.15 24.83 -2.11
C ASN A 572 19.02 26.36 -2.30
N ARG A 573 19.33 26.87 -3.48
CA ARG A 573 19.12 28.29 -3.81
C ARG A 573 17.65 28.65 -3.83
N ALA A 574 16.78 27.77 -4.36
CA ALA A 574 15.32 27.96 -4.30
C ALA A 574 14.81 28.02 -2.86
N LEU A 575 15.35 27.16 -1.97
CA LEU A 575 15.00 27.12 -0.54
C LEU A 575 15.64 28.27 0.26
N ALA A 576 16.73 28.85 -0.22
CA ALA A 576 17.28 30.06 0.37
C ALA A 576 16.41 31.29 0.05
N ASP A 577 15.79 31.31 -1.14
CA ASP A 577 14.85 32.36 -1.56
C ASP A 577 13.48 32.21 -0.88
N ASP A 578 12.96 30.97 -0.77
CA ASP A 578 11.76 30.64 0.00
C ASP A 578 11.94 29.35 0.82
N PRO A 579 12.25 29.46 2.13
CA PRO A 579 12.41 28.31 3.01
C PRO A 579 11.14 27.46 3.19
N ALA A 580 9.96 27.99 2.85
CA ALA A 580 8.67 27.29 2.98
C ALA A 580 8.29 26.50 1.72
N PHE A 581 9.11 26.51 0.67
CA PHE A 581 8.83 25.89 -0.60
C PHE A 581 8.92 24.35 -0.52
N VAL A 582 7.79 23.70 -0.17
CA VAL A 582 7.69 22.24 0.05
C VAL A 582 8.11 21.42 -1.18
N PRO A 583 7.61 21.69 -2.41
CA PRO A 583 8.05 20.97 -3.61
C PRO A 583 9.57 20.97 -3.80
N ALA A 584 10.25 22.12 -3.61
CA ALA A 584 11.70 22.17 -3.75
C ALA A 584 12.42 21.31 -2.71
N ARG A 585 11.90 21.24 -1.49
CA ARG A 585 12.48 20.40 -0.43
C ARG A 585 12.25 18.91 -0.69
N LEU A 586 11.10 18.53 -1.26
CA LEU A 586 10.82 17.15 -1.67
C LEU A 586 11.79 16.67 -2.77
N GLU A 587 12.03 17.49 -3.77
CA GLU A 587 12.99 17.17 -4.83
C GLU A 587 14.45 17.22 -4.33
N LEU A 588 14.77 18.06 -3.34
CA LEU A 588 16.06 18.05 -2.68
C LEU A 588 16.31 16.74 -1.93
N VAL A 589 15.31 16.20 -1.22
CA VAL A 589 15.41 14.88 -0.56
C VAL A 589 15.67 13.79 -1.57
N GLU A 590 15.01 13.83 -2.74
CA GLU A 590 15.24 12.85 -3.80
C GLU A 590 16.65 13.00 -4.43
N ALA A 591 17.09 14.22 -4.73
CA ALA A 591 18.43 14.49 -5.26
C ALA A 591 19.54 14.03 -4.29
N LEU A 592 19.35 14.24 -2.99
CA LEU A 592 20.27 13.78 -1.95
C LEU A 592 20.27 12.24 -1.84
N ARG A 593 19.13 11.58 -2.05
CA ARG A 593 19.04 10.11 -2.12
C ARG A 593 19.84 9.57 -3.31
N GLU A 594 19.60 10.12 -4.49
CA GLU A 594 20.30 9.73 -5.72
C GLU A 594 21.82 9.99 -5.65
N SER A 595 22.24 10.94 -4.83
CA SER A 595 23.66 11.23 -4.59
C SER A 595 24.27 10.39 -3.45
N GLY A 596 23.51 9.55 -2.74
CA GLY A 596 23.97 8.80 -1.59
C GLY A 596 24.28 9.65 -0.35
N ALA A 597 23.84 10.91 -0.31
CA ALA A 597 24.08 11.86 0.77
C ALA A 597 23.07 11.66 1.91
N GLU A 598 23.20 10.56 2.62
CA GLU A 598 22.21 10.09 3.59
C GLU A 598 22.02 11.04 4.78
N THR A 599 23.11 11.58 5.34
CA THR A 599 23.05 12.50 6.48
C THR A 599 22.31 13.79 6.10
N GLU A 600 22.66 14.35 4.94
CA GLU A 600 22.05 15.55 4.39
C GLU A 600 20.58 15.30 4.03
N ARG A 601 20.28 14.12 3.47
CA ARG A 601 18.91 13.68 3.16
C ARG A 601 18.04 13.62 4.41
N LEU A 602 18.53 13.02 5.50
CA LEU A 602 17.81 12.94 6.78
C LEU A 602 17.56 14.32 7.37
N SER A 603 18.54 15.23 7.25
CA SER A 603 18.38 16.62 7.67
C SER A 603 17.29 17.35 6.86
N ALA A 604 17.29 17.19 5.53
CA ALA A 604 16.28 17.77 4.67
C ALA A 604 14.89 17.18 4.93
N ALA A 605 14.80 15.85 5.17
CA ALA A 605 13.56 15.17 5.55
C ALA A 605 13.01 15.63 6.90
N ALA A 606 13.89 15.86 7.89
CA ALA A 606 13.47 16.41 9.19
C ALA A 606 12.85 17.81 9.04
N ALA A 607 13.42 18.64 8.15
CA ALA A 607 12.85 19.95 7.85
C ALA A 607 11.48 19.84 7.13
N LEU A 608 11.25 18.82 6.30
CA LEU A 608 9.94 18.51 5.70
C LEU A 608 8.90 18.20 6.77
N LYS A 609 9.25 17.44 7.79
CA LYS A 609 8.33 17.07 8.87
C LYS A 609 7.80 18.30 9.61
N ALA A 610 8.60 19.35 9.76
CA ALA A 610 8.17 20.63 10.35
C ALA A 610 7.16 21.38 9.47
N SER A 611 7.12 21.09 8.16
CA SER A 611 6.23 21.72 7.17
C SER A 611 5.02 20.84 6.80
N SER A 612 4.82 19.71 7.49
CA SER A 612 3.85 18.64 7.13
C SER A 612 2.37 19.07 7.16
N SER A 613 2.04 20.23 7.72
CA SER A 613 0.66 20.78 7.69
C SER A 613 0.33 21.55 6.41
N LYS A 614 1.30 21.74 5.51
CA LYS A 614 1.15 22.45 4.24
C LYS A 614 1.20 21.47 3.07
N GLY A 615 0.60 21.86 1.97
CA GLY A 615 0.59 21.08 0.74
C GLY A 615 -0.63 20.17 0.59
N SER A 616 -0.78 19.63 -0.61
CA SER A 616 -1.85 18.71 -0.97
C SER A 616 -1.76 17.36 -0.24
N SER A 617 -2.82 16.57 -0.33
CA SER A 617 -2.85 15.22 0.23
C SER A 617 -1.75 14.31 -0.37
N CYS A 618 -1.42 14.49 -1.65
CA CYS A 618 -0.32 13.76 -2.30
C CYS A 618 1.04 14.17 -1.76
N GLN A 619 1.28 15.47 -1.59
CA GLN A 619 2.52 15.99 -1.00
C GLN A 619 2.67 15.54 0.46
N GLN A 620 1.60 15.59 1.25
CA GLN A 620 1.62 15.10 2.63
C GLN A 620 1.93 13.61 2.73
N SER A 621 1.41 12.79 1.80
CA SER A 621 1.71 11.36 1.73
C SER A 621 3.16 11.11 1.34
N ARG A 622 3.73 11.89 0.43
CA ARG A 622 5.16 11.86 0.08
C ARG A 622 6.02 12.27 1.29
N ILE A 623 5.66 13.34 1.99
CA ILE A 623 6.35 13.75 3.22
C ILE A 623 6.33 12.63 4.26
N ALA A 624 5.19 11.97 4.46
CA ALA A 624 5.09 10.84 5.38
C ALA A 624 6.06 9.72 5.01
N TYR A 625 6.17 9.37 3.72
CA TYR A 625 7.14 8.39 3.23
C TYR A 625 8.59 8.83 3.48
N GLU A 626 8.94 10.06 3.12
CA GLU A 626 10.31 10.58 3.22
C GLU A 626 10.81 10.73 4.67
N THR A 627 9.90 10.83 5.63
CA THR A 627 10.21 11.06 7.06
C THR A 627 10.09 9.80 7.92
N THR A 628 9.87 8.62 7.32
CA THR A 628 9.83 7.35 8.06
C THR A 628 11.23 6.91 8.49
N GLY A 629 11.31 6.29 9.67
CA GLY A 629 12.57 5.79 10.22
C GLY A 629 12.77 4.28 10.11
N THR A 630 11.77 3.51 9.62
CA THR A 630 11.88 2.05 9.50
C THR A 630 11.34 1.57 8.16
N MET A 631 11.87 0.45 7.67
CA MET A 631 11.45 -0.17 6.40
C MET A 631 9.95 -0.50 6.39
N THR A 632 9.41 -1.03 7.48
CA THR A 632 7.98 -1.36 7.58
C THR A 632 7.11 -0.10 7.49
N ALA A 633 7.51 0.98 8.17
CA ALA A 633 6.79 2.25 8.09
C ALA A 633 6.91 2.89 6.70
N ALA A 634 8.10 2.81 6.07
CA ALA A 634 8.32 3.30 4.71
C ALA A 634 7.44 2.55 3.69
N MET A 635 7.36 1.22 3.80
CA MET A 635 6.48 0.41 2.94
C MET A 635 5.00 0.79 3.12
N SER A 636 4.54 0.96 4.35
CA SER A 636 3.15 1.36 4.63
C SER A 636 2.86 2.77 4.09
N ALA A 637 3.78 3.71 4.26
CA ALA A 637 3.65 5.08 3.75
C ALA A 637 3.69 5.12 2.21
N ALA A 638 4.60 4.37 1.58
CA ALA A 638 4.67 4.25 0.13
C ALA A 638 3.40 3.62 -0.46
N GLN A 639 2.87 2.56 0.19
CA GLN A 639 1.62 1.94 -0.19
C GLN A 639 0.44 2.93 -0.11
N PHE A 640 0.38 3.70 0.98
CA PHE A 640 -0.63 4.73 1.16
C PHE A 640 -0.53 5.81 0.08
N TRP A 641 0.67 6.35 -0.15
CA TRP A 641 0.92 7.37 -1.18
C TRP A 641 0.55 6.85 -2.57
N ARG A 642 1.00 5.65 -2.92
CA ARG A 642 0.65 5.01 -4.20
C ARG A 642 -0.85 4.84 -4.39
N ASN A 643 -1.58 4.47 -3.33
CA ASN A 643 -3.03 4.30 -3.40
C ASN A 643 -3.76 5.63 -3.59
N LEU A 644 -3.28 6.68 -2.95
CA LEU A 644 -3.87 8.01 -3.06
C LEU A 644 -3.54 8.70 -4.40
N CYS A 645 -2.31 8.54 -4.87
CA CYS A 645 -1.75 9.27 -6.01
C CYS A 645 -1.18 8.29 -7.05
N SER A 646 -2.02 7.36 -7.51
CA SER A 646 -1.64 6.22 -8.34
C SER A 646 -1.05 6.59 -9.71
N LEU A 647 -1.31 7.81 -10.20
CA LEU A 647 -0.79 8.34 -11.46
C LEU A 647 0.49 9.17 -11.29
N GLN A 648 1.01 9.29 -10.06
CA GLN A 648 2.31 9.91 -9.83
C GLN A 648 3.42 8.85 -9.92
N PRO A 649 4.40 9.00 -10.82
CA PRO A 649 5.48 8.01 -10.98
C PRO A 649 6.33 7.88 -9.72
N GLU A 650 6.52 8.95 -8.95
CA GLU A 650 7.28 8.95 -7.71
C GLU A 650 6.67 8.04 -6.64
N ALA A 651 5.33 7.95 -6.58
CA ALA A 651 4.64 7.04 -5.67
C ALA A 651 4.87 5.56 -6.03
N GLN A 652 4.95 5.25 -7.33
CA GLN A 652 5.31 3.92 -7.81
C GLN A 652 6.79 3.61 -7.53
N VAL A 653 7.67 4.57 -7.75
CA VAL A 653 9.12 4.47 -7.42
C VAL A 653 9.31 4.19 -5.93
N ALA A 654 8.68 4.95 -5.04
CA ALA A 654 8.75 4.76 -3.59
C ALA A 654 8.29 3.35 -3.18
N MET A 655 7.21 2.88 -3.78
CA MET A 655 6.70 1.53 -3.51
C MET A 655 7.63 0.44 -4.06
N ALA A 656 8.15 0.59 -5.27
CA ALA A 656 9.10 -0.35 -5.87
C ALA A 656 10.38 -0.48 -5.03
N ARG A 657 10.95 0.64 -4.57
CA ARG A 657 12.10 0.66 -3.66
C ARG A 657 11.80 -0.05 -2.34
N SER A 658 10.65 0.21 -1.73
CA SER A 658 10.25 -0.42 -0.48
C SER A 658 10.05 -1.93 -0.62
N LEU A 659 9.48 -2.38 -1.73
CA LEU A 659 9.30 -3.80 -2.05
C LEU A 659 10.64 -4.48 -2.33
N LEU A 660 11.54 -3.82 -3.05
CA LEU A 660 12.88 -4.33 -3.33
C LEU A 660 13.67 -4.51 -2.04
N ALA A 661 13.66 -3.50 -1.15
CA ALA A 661 14.29 -3.58 0.16
C ALA A 661 13.73 -4.70 1.04
N ALA A 662 12.44 -5.03 0.89
CA ALA A 662 11.79 -6.15 1.58
C ALA A 662 11.99 -7.52 0.91
N GLY A 663 12.78 -7.61 -0.17
CA GLY A 663 13.00 -8.84 -0.93
C GLY A 663 11.78 -9.33 -1.73
N ARG A 664 10.74 -8.50 -1.89
CA ARG A 664 9.53 -8.79 -2.68
C ARG A 664 9.74 -8.40 -4.15
N THR A 665 10.73 -9.01 -4.76
CA THR A 665 11.30 -8.58 -6.05
C THR A 665 10.32 -8.67 -7.22
N ALA A 666 9.43 -9.67 -7.27
CA ALA A 666 8.42 -9.79 -8.32
C ALA A 666 7.36 -8.66 -8.27
N GLU A 667 6.96 -8.26 -7.06
CA GLU A 667 6.03 -7.15 -6.87
C GLU A 667 6.73 -5.80 -7.10
N ALA A 668 8.00 -5.71 -6.74
CA ALA A 668 8.83 -4.55 -7.03
C ALA A 668 8.93 -4.31 -8.55
N GLU A 669 9.18 -5.37 -9.35
CA GLU A 669 9.27 -5.27 -10.80
C GLU A 669 7.96 -4.78 -11.44
N SER A 670 6.82 -5.39 -11.07
CA SER A 670 5.53 -4.95 -11.61
C SER A 670 5.22 -3.48 -11.28
N THR A 671 5.66 -3.03 -10.10
CA THR A 671 5.51 -1.64 -9.65
C THR A 671 6.48 -0.70 -10.36
N GLY A 672 7.74 -1.13 -10.55
CA GLY A 672 8.76 -0.40 -11.30
C GLY A 672 8.37 -0.22 -12.78
N MET A 673 7.81 -1.27 -13.39
CA MET A 673 7.26 -1.18 -14.76
C MET A 673 6.15 -0.13 -14.84
N ARG A 674 5.28 -0.06 -13.83
CA ARG A 674 4.25 0.99 -13.78
C ARG A 674 4.85 2.39 -13.64
N ALA A 675 5.95 2.56 -12.92
CA ALA A 675 6.66 3.84 -12.85
C ALA A 675 7.17 4.29 -14.23
N ILE A 676 7.76 3.38 -15.02
CA ILE A 676 8.20 3.69 -16.41
C ILE A 676 7.01 4.01 -17.32
N GLU A 677 5.89 3.31 -17.20
CA GLU A 677 4.70 3.62 -18.00
C GLU A 677 4.23 5.06 -17.77
N LEU A 678 4.35 5.55 -16.55
CA LEU A 678 3.99 6.91 -16.16
C LEU A 678 5.08 7.93 -16.51
N ASP A 679 6.36 7.61 -16.36
CA ASP A 679 7.47 8.52 -16.72
C ASP A 679 8.55 7.77 -17.50
N ARG A 680 8.36 7.71 -18.82
CA ARG A 680 9.26 6.99 -19.75
C ARG A 680 10.62 7.66 -19.93
N VAL A 681 10.73 8.93 -19.56
CA VAL A 681 11.92 9.75 -19.76
C VAL A 681 12.55 10.21 -18.46
N GLY A 682 11.97 9.88 -17.32
CA GLY A 682 12.53 10.20 -16.00
C GLY A 682 13.57 9.19 -15.56
N ARG A 683 14.80 9.65 -15.30
CA ARG A 683 15.92 8.79 -14.91
C ARG A 683 15.61 7.94 -13.68
N VAL A 684 14.99 8.52 -12.65
CA VAL A 684 14.69 7.80 -11.38
C VAL A 684 13.74 6.63 -11.61
N ALA A 685 12.66 6.82 -12.38
CA ALA A 685 11.70 5.76 -12.70
C ALA A 685 12.38 4.64 -13.51
N VAL A 686 13.19 5.00 -14.51
CA VAL A 686 13.94 4.05 -15.33
C VAL A 686 14.97 3.27 -14.49
N SER A 687 15.71 3.95 -13.62
CA SER A 687 16.73 3.31 -12.77
C SER A 687 16.09 2.30 -11.81
N VAL A 688 15.08 2.70 -11.06
CA VAL A 688 14.42 1.81 -10.09
C VAL A 688 13.75 0.62 -10.79
N ALA A 689 13.10 0.82 -11.92
CA ALA A 689 12.53 -0.30 -12.68
C ALA A 689 13.62 -1.25 -13.20
N THR A 690 14.77 -0.73 -13.66
CA THR A 690 15.90 -1.55 -14.08
C THR A 690 16.47 -2.37 -12.91
N GLU A 691 16.63 -1.76 -11.73
CA GLU A 691 17.04 -2.47 -10.52
C GLU A 691 16.09 -3.64 -10.21
N THR A 692 14.79 -3.41 -10.29
CA THR A 692 13.80 -4.48 -10.03
C THR A 692 13.88 -5.62 -11.05
N MET A 693 14.09 -5.31 -12.33
CA MET A 693 14.32 -6.31 -13.38
C MET A 693 15.62 -7.12 -13.14
N ILE A 694 16.69 -6.43 -12.73
CA ILE A 694 17.98 -7.07 -12.39
C ILE A 694 17.78 -8.01 -11.19
N ALA A 695 17.06 -7.58 -10.17
CA ALA A 695 16.76 -8.40 -9.00
C ALA A 695 15.93 -9.65 -9.33
N GLN A 696 15.09 -9.59 -10.37
CA GLN A 696 14.29 -10.72 -10.89
C GLN A 696 15.00 -11.54 -11.97
N ALA A 697 16.28 -11.24 -12.25
CA ALA A 697 17.04 -11.87 -13.33
C ALA A 697 16.48 -11.65 -14.74
N HIS A 698 15.68 -10.60 -14.95
CA HIS A 698 15.16 -10.21 -16.28
C HIS A 698 16.13 -9.26 -16.98
N TYR A 699 17.38 -9.69 -17.15
CA TYR A 699 18.50 -8.87 -17.63
C TYR A 699 18.32 -8.35 -19.06
N GLU A 700 17.62 -9.08 -19.92
CA GLU A 700 17.32 -8.65 -21.29
C GLU A 700 16.38 -7.44 -21.29
N SER A 701 15.33 -7.50 -20.49
CA SER A 701 14.39 -6.40 -20.31
C SER A 701 15.08 -5.17 -19.72
N ALA A 702 15.93 -5.35 -18.71
CA ALA A 702 16.74 -4.32 -18.10
C ALA A 702 17.65 -3.61 -19.13
N GLN A 703 18.37 -4.36 -19.94
CA GLN A 703 19.24 -3.79 -20.98
C GLN A 703 18.45 -3.05 -22.06
N LYS A 704 17.31 -3.61 -22.48
CA LYS A 704 16.44 -2.97 -23.47
C LYS A 704 15.92 -1.62 -22.97
N GLU A 705 15.48 -1.55 -21.72
CA GLU A 705 15.00 -0.30 -21.12
C GLU A 705 16.12 0.74 -20.99
N GLN A 706 17.32 0.36 -20.56
CA GLN A 706 18.47 1.26 -20.52
C GLN A 706 18.88 1.76 -21.90
N SER A 707 18.86 0.89 -22.90
CA SER A 707 19.15 1.28 -24.29
C SER A 707 18.09 2.25 -24.85
N ARG A 708 16.81 2.06 -24.49
CA ARG A 708 15.73 2.99 -24.83
C ARG A 708 15.92 4.35 -24.14
N ALA A 709 16.25 4.33 -22.84
CA ALA A 709 16.42 5.51 -22.01
C ALA A 709 17.66 6.36 -22.43
N ALA A 710 18.67 5.73 -23.03
CA ALA A 710 19.85 6.43 -23.55
C ALA A 710 19.49 7.49 -24.59
N ASN A 711 18.44 7.28 -25.38
CA ASN A 711 17.97 8.25 -26.37
C ASN A 711 17.34 9.52 -25.76
N SER A 712 17.03 9.51 -24.47
CA SER A 712 16.45 10.63 -23.70
C SER A 712 17.35 11.10 -22.56
N ASN A 713 18.62 10.68 -22.52
CA ASN A 713 19.57 10.92 -21.43
C ASN A 713 19.10 10.45 -20.03
N ALA A 714 18.12 9.54 -19.98
CA ALA A 714 17.57 8.99 -18.74
C ALA A 714 18.25 7.67 -18.32
N ALA A 715 19.18 7.14 -19.13
CA ALA A 715 19.90 5.91 -18.81
C ALA A 715 20.87 6.11 -17.63
N SER A 716 21.03 5.05 -16.80
CA SER A 716 22.13 4.90 -15.88
C SER A 716 23.20 3.99 -16.51
N PRO A 717 24.36 4.53 -16.91
CA PRO A 717 25.44 3.73 -17.47
C PRO A 717 25.86 2.56 -16.57
N GLY A 718 25.83 2.76 -15.24
CA GLY A 718 26.17 1.71 -14.28
C GLY A 718 25.18 0.56 -14.29
N LEU A 719 23.87 0.84 -14.30
CA LEU A 719 22.83 -0.20 -14.40
C LEU A 719 22.84 -0.90 -15.77
N ALA A 720 23.06 -0.16 -16.83
CA ALA A 720 23.22 -0.71 -18.18
C ALA A 720 24.41 -1.69 -18.25
N LEU A 721 25.52 -1.33 -17.60
CA LEU A 721 26.69 -2.20 -17.45
C LEU A 721 26.34 -3.49 -16.70
N LEU A 722 25.66 -3.40 -15.53
CA LEU A 722 25.26 -4.60 -14.77
C LEU A 722 24.35 -5.51 -15.60
N ALA A 723 23.37 -4.96 -16.32
CA ALA A 723 22.48 -5.74 -17.18
C ALA A 723 23.26 -6.45 -18.32
N ALA A 724 24.19 -5.76 -18.98
CA ALA A 724 25.03 -6.31 -20.02
C ALA A 724 25.98 -7.41 -19.48
N TYR A 725 26.57 -7.17 -18.32
CA TYR A 725 27.45 -8.12 -17.61
C TYR A 725 26.73 -9.43 -17.27
N LEU A 726 25.54 -9.32 -16.64
CA LEU A 726 24.75 -10.48 -16.26
C LEU A 726 24.22 -11.29 -17.45
N ARG A 727 24.10 -10.68 -18.62
CA ARG A 727 23.78 -11.35 -19.89
C ARG A 727 24.99 -11.97 -20.60
N ASN A 728 26.22 -11.73 -20.11
CA ASN A 728 27.46 -12.05 -20.82
C ASN A 728 27.55 -11.38 -22.20
N ASP A 729 26.98 -10.21 -22.37
CA ASP A 729 27.08 -9.41 -23.61
C ASP A 729 28.35 -8.55 -23.56
N ARG A 730 29.48 -9.13 -23.96
CA ARG A 730 30.79 -8.49 -23.85
C ARG A 730 30.91 -7.18 -24.63
N ALA A 731 30.21 -7.04 -25.74
CA ALA A 731 30.25 -5.81 -26.53
C ALA A 731 29.58 -4.66 -25.80
N ALA A 732 28.34 -4.90 -25.31
CA ALA A 732 27.61 -3.95 -24.49
C ALA A 732 28.32 -3.70 -23.16
N GLU A 733 28.87 -4.73 -22.51
CA GLU A 733 29.66 -4.61 -21.28
C GLU A 733 30.85 -3.64 -21.45
N THR A 734 31.63 -3.78 -22.53
CA THR A 734 32.77 -2.89 -22.79
C THR A 734 32.33 -1.45 -23.03
N GLN A 735 31.25 -1.26 -23.79
CA GLN A 735 30.68 0.07 -24.05
C GLN A 735 30.21 0.75 -22.78
N TRP A 736 29.41 0.05 -21.99
CA TRP A 736 28.80 0.61 -20.78
C TRP A 736 29.81 0.76 -19.63
N ALA A 737 30.85 -0.10 -19.54
CA ALA A 737 31.92 0.07 -18.55
C ALA A 737 32.65 1.40 -18.73
N ALA A 738 33.00 1.75 -19.99
CA ALA A 738 33.63 3.04 -20.28
C ALA A 738 32.68 4.23 -19.94
N ALA A 739 31.40 4.10 -20.24
CA ALA A 739 30.41 5.12 -19.96
C ALA A 739 30.18 5.27 -18.43
N ALA A 740 30.09 4.16 -17.69
CA ALA A 740 29.91 4.16 -16.23
C ALA A 740 31.12 4.79 -15.50
N ALA A 741 32.33 4.43 -15.91
CA ALA A 741 33.56 5.03 -15.37
C ALA A 741 33.67 6.55 -15.58
N ALA A 742 33.03 7.07 -16.64
CA ALA A 742 33.04 8.49 -17.00
C ALA A 742 31.82 9.28 -16.49
N ALA A 743 30.79 8.61 -15.95
CA ALA A 743 29.51 9.23 -15.62
C ALA A 743 29.58 10.26 -14.49
N ASN A 744 30.52 10.10 -13.55
CA ASN A 744 30.74 11.01 -12.42
C ASN A 744 29.50 11.25 -11.54
N THR A 745 28.58 10.28 -11.47
CA THR A 745 27.44 10.29 -10.54
C THR A 745 27.68 9.25 -9.44
N PHE A 746 27.14 9.50 -8.25
CA PHE A 746 27.27 8.54 -7.13
C PHE A 746 26.67 7.17 -7.50
N SER A 747 25.49 7.12 -8.11
CA SER A 747 24.83 5.87 -8.46
C SER A 747 25.61 5.06 -9.50
N ASP A 748 26.19 5.72 -10.52
CA ASP A 748 27.00 5.02 -11.52
C ASP A 748 28.34 4.57 -10.94
N ASP A 749 28.97 5.36 -10.04
CA ASP A 749 30.16 4.95 -9.27
C ASP A 749 29.87 3.71 -8.43
N TRP A 750 28.69 3.69 -7.78
CA TRP A 750 28.21 2.56 -6.98
C TRP A 750 28.14 1.27 -7.81
N TYR A 751 27.50 1.30 -8.95
CA TYR A 751 27.33 0.12 -9.80
C TYR A 751 28.62 -0.27 -10.51
N TYR A 752 29.46 0.69 -10.87
CA TYR A 752 30.76 0.39 -11.48
C TYR A 752 31.71 -0.28 -10.49
N LEU A 753 31.76 0.19 -9.24
CA LEU A 753 32.50 -0.48 -8.16
C LEU A 753 32.00 -1.89 -7.91
N THR A 754 30.70 -2.10 -7.91
CA THR A 754 30.13 -3.44 -7.77
C THR A 754 30.59 -4.37 -8.88
N TYR A 755 30.51 -3.90 -10.12
CA TYR A 755 30.97 -4.65 -11.28
C TYR A 755 32.45 -5.03 -11.17
N LEU A 756 33.31 -4.09 -10.79
CA LEU A 756 34.74 -4.34 -10.64
C LEU A 756 35.02 -5.39 -9.55
N GLY A 757 34.33 -5.26 -8.40
CA GLY A 757 34.46 -6.23 -7.30
C GLY A 757 33.97 -7.64 -7.67
N ASP A 758 32.82 -7.75 -8.33
CA ASP A 758 32.26 -9.04 -8.77
C ASP A 758 33.12 -9.73 -9.84
N ARG A 759 33.88 -8.94 -10.65
CA ARG A 759 34.90 -9.42 -11.58
C ARG A 759 36.23 -9.75 -10.91
N GLY A 760 36.40 -9.49 -9.62
CA GLY A 760 37.65 -9.68 -8.89
C GLY A 760 38.73 -8.61 -9.20
N ARG A 761 38.39 -7.50 -9.88
CA ARG A 761 39.29 -6.39 -10.21
C ARG A 761 39.46 -5.45 -9.03
N LEU A 762 39.83 -6.00 -7.86
CA LEU A 762 39.81 -5.27 -6.58
C LEU A 762 40.80 -4.10 -6.55
N ALA A 763 41.98 -4.24 -7.13
CA ALA A 763 42.96 -3.16 -7.22
C ALA A 763 42.43 -1.96 -8.03
N GLU A 764 41.71 -2.25 -9.12
CA GLU A 764 41.05 -1.23 -9.92
C GLU A 764 39.85 -0.62 -9.18
N ALA A 765 39.06 -1.44 -8.51
CA ALA A 765 37.95 -0.96 -7.67
C ALA A 765 38.47 -0.01 -6.59
N HIS A 766 39.59 -0.34 -5.93
CA HIS A 766 40.24 0.50 -4.93
C HIS A 766 40.72 1.83 -5.52
N SER A 767 41.39 1.81 -6.68
CA SER A 767 41.89 3.02 -7.36
C SER A 767 40.73 3.92 -7.81
N PHE A 768 39.73 3.35 -8.46
CA PHE A 768 38.55 4.08 -8.92
C PHE A 768 37.75 4.63 -7.73
N GLY A 769 37.49 3.79 -6.72
CA GLY A 769 36.78 4.19 -5.51
C GLY A 769 37.45 5.34 -4.78
N THR A 770 38.78 5.29 -4.65
CA THR A 770 39.57 6.38 -4.02
C THR A 770 39.40 7.70 -4.81
N ALA A 771 39.45 7.66 -6.14
CA ALA A 771 39.26 8.85 -6.98
C ALA A 771 37.81 9.39 -6.85
N ALA A 772 36.81 8.51 -6.84
CA ALA A 772 35.41 8.90 -6.64
C ALA A 772 35.19 9.52 -5.25
N ILE A 773 35.76 8.93 -4.18
CA ILE A 773 35.71 9.45 -2.82
C ILE A 773 36.33 10.83 -2.73
N GLN A 774 37.50 11.06 -3.34
CA GLN A 774 38.15 12.38 -3.39
C GLN A 774 37.28 13.41 -4.08
N ARG A 775 36.65 13.05 -5.22
CA ARG A 775 35.73 13.92 -5.94
C ARG A 775 34.52 14.31 -5.11
N LEU A 776 33.89 13.34 -4.43
CA LEU A 776 32.72 13.55 -3.59
C LEU A 776 33.06 14.33 -2.30
N SER A 777 34.24 14.08 -1.70
CA SER A 777 34.68 14.81 -0.50
C SER A 777 34.94 16.29 -0.75
N ALA A 778 35.21 16.69 -1.98
CA ALA A 778 35.35 18.08 -2.36
C ALA A 778 34.02 18.85 -2.42
N GLN A 779 32.88 18.14 -2.35
CA GLN A 779 31.54 18.69 -2.44
C GLN A 779 30.90 18.69 -1.06
N THR A 780 30.87 19.82 -0.37
CA THR A 780 30.36 19.92 1.00
C THR A 780 28.89 19.55 1.15
N GLN A 781 28.10 19.65 0.09
CA GLN A 781 26.67 19.38 0.07
C GLN A 781 26.32 17.88 0.01
N VAL A 782 27.30 17.03 -0.32
CA VAL A 782 27.16 15.58 -0.43
C VAL A 782 28.32 14.84 0.26
N ALA A 783 28.86 15.44 1.30
CA ALA A 783 30.03 14.91 2.00
C ALA A 783 29.82 13.49 2.56
N SER A 784 28.62 13.16 3.00
CA SER A 784 28.29 11.82 3.51
C SER A 784 28.32 10.74 2.42
N SER A 785 28.17 11.08 1.15
CA SER A 785 28.29 10.15 0.02
C SER A 785 29.70 9.56 -0.10
N ALA A 786 30.72 10.38 0.14
CA ALA A 786 32.11 9.92 0.13
C ALA A 786 32.36 8.88 1.23
N LEU A 787 31.80 9.11 2.42
CA LEU A 787 31.94 8.21 3.54
C LEU A 787 31.19 6.89 3.32
N LEU A 788 30.02 6.95 2.71
CA LEU A 788 29.26 5.75 2.31
C LEU A 788 30.02 4.90 1.29
N LEU A 789 30.60 5.53 0.28
CA LEU A 789 31.38 4.83 -0.75
C LEU A 789 32.66 4.20 -0.16
N LEU A 790 33.32 4.88 0.78
CA LEU A 790 34.47 4.35 1.51
C LEU A 790 34.08 3.13 2.37
N ALA A 791 33.03 3.25 3.17
CA ALA A 791 32.57 2.15 4.02
C ALA A 791 32.23 0.91 3.21
N ARG A 792 31.62 1.09 2.05
CA ARG A 792 31.31 0.01 1.14
C ARG A 792 32.54 -0.63 0.51
N LEU A 793 33.51 0.16 0.06
CA LEU A 793 34.77 -0.35 -0.47
C LEU A 793 35.50 -1.21 0.57
N GLU A 794 35.57 -0.75 1.83
CA GLU A 794 36.12 -1.53 2.93
C GLU A 794 35.35 -2.83 3.17
N ALA A 795 34.02 -2.83 3.05
CA ALA A 795 33.21 -4.06 3.20
C ALA A 795 33.51 -5.06 2.08
N MET A 796 33.63 -4.60 0.84
CA MET A 796 34.01 -5.45 -0.30
C MET A 796 35.40 -6.07 -0.11
N GLU A 797 36.40 -5.27 0.28
CA GLU A 797 37.75 -5.71 0.55
C GLU A 797 37.81 -6.72 1.70
N ALA A 798 37.06 -6.46 2.80
CA ALA A 798 36.96 -7.36 3.93
C ALA A 798 36.38 -8.73 3.53
N MET A 799 35.31 -8.76 2.73
CA MET A 799 34.69 -9.99 2.23
C MET A 799 35.61 -10.76 1.28
N ALA A 800 36.49 -10.08 0.55
CA ALA A 800 37.54 -10.69 -0.26
C ALA A 800 38.73 -11.22 0.57
N GLY A 801 38.78 -10.92 1.86
CA GLY A 801 39.85 -11.36 2.76
C GLY A 801 40.91 -10.28 3.04
N HIS A 802 40.71 -9.04 2.59
CA HIS A 802 41.58 -7.89 2.83
C HIS A 802 41.09 -7.06 4.01
N CYS A 803 41.50 -7.45 5.22
CA CYS A 803 41.08 -6.75 6.44
C CYS A 803 41.96 -5.55 6.77
N GLN A 804 41.36 -4.39 7.00
CA GLN A 804 42.03 -3.19 7.44
C GLN A 804 42.45 -3.29 8.93
N ASN A 805 43.61 -2.73 9.26
CA ASN A 805 44.11 -2.72 10.65
C ASN A 805 43.37 -1.72 11.57
N LYS A 806 42.74 -0.72 10.99
CA LYS A 806 42.02 0.33 11.72
C LYS A 806 40.60 0.45 11.15
N PRO A 807 39.58 0.19 11.96
CA PRO A 807 38.19 0.31 11.50
C PRO A 807 37.82 1.76 11.20
N LEU A 808 36.94 1.95 10.20
CA LEU A 808 36.40 3.24 9.85
C LEU A 808 35.52 3.78 10.97
N SER A 809 35.72 5.07 11.34
CA SER A 809 34.87 5.75 12.31
C SER A 809 33.64 6.34 11.63
N VAL A 810 32.44 5.94 12.08
CA VAL A 810 31.16 6.28 11.43
C VAL A 810 30.11 6.78 12.43
N ALA A 811 30.53 7.38 13.55
CA ALA A 811 29.65 7.77 14.66
C ALA A 811 28.43 8.59 14.22
N ASP A 812 28.66 9.60 13.40
CA ASP A 812 27.63 10.55 12.93
C ASP A 812 27.13 10.25 11.50
N ALA A 813 27.42 9.05 10.98
CA ALA A 813 27.04 8.66 9.63
C ALA A 813 25.58 8.14 9.56
N GLY A 814 25.00 8.10 8.35
CA GLY A 814 23.73 7.46 8.06
C GLY A 814 23.79 5.93 8.22
N ASP A 815 22.61 5.30 8.32
CA ASP A 815 22.49 3.86 8.60
C ASP A 815 23.16 2.98 7.54
N ALA A 816 23.04 3.29 6.25
CA ALA A 816 23.73 2.54 5.21
C ALA A 816 25.26 2.55 5.37
N THR A 817 25.87 3.70 5.74
CA THR A 817 27.29 3.81 6.01
C THR A 817 27.69 2.99 7.24
N LYS A 818 26.90 3.07 8.30
CA LYS A 818 27.08 2.26 9.51
C LYS A 818 27.00 0.78 9.23
N PHE A 819 26.07 0.36 8.37
CA PHE A 819 25.91 -1.03 7.97
C PHE A 819 27.18 -1.56 7.30
N PHE A 820 27.67 -0.93 6.25
CA PHE A 820 28.85 -1.40 5.52
C PHE A 820 30.12 -1.38 6.40
N ALA A 821 30.34 -0.31 7.15
CA ALA A 821 31.49 -0.23 8.04
C ALA A 821 31.45 -1.30 9.15
N SER A 822 30.28 -1.55 9.74
CA SER A 822 30.10 -2.58 10.76
C SER A 822 30.18 -3.99 10.18
N LEU A 823 29.70 -4.20 8.94
CA LEU A 823 29.85 -5.48 8.24
C LEU A 823 31.33 -5.80 7.97
N ALA A 824 32.10 -4.82 7.50
CA ALA A 824 33.54 -4.96 7.30
C ALA A 824 34.26 -5.34 8.61
N GLN A 825 33.93 -4.63 9.70
CA GLN A 825 34.49 -4.89 11.02
C GLN A 825 34.15 -6.29 11.54
N ALA A 826 32.85 -6.68 11.44
CA ALA A 826 32.37 -7.98 11.88
C ALA A 826 33.03 -9.12 11.07
N TRP A 827 33.17 -8.94 9.76
CA TRP A 827 33.83 -9.91 8.89
C TRP A 827 35.29 -10.13 9.25
N CYS A 828 35.98 -9.04 9.62
CA CYS A 828 37.39 -9.01 10.04
C CYS A 828 37.63 -9.30 11.53
N LYS A 829 36.67 -9.86 12.26
CA LYS A 829 36.76 -10.21 13.69
C LYS A 829 36.98 -9.01 14.64
N HIS A 830 36.67 -7.80 14.20
CA HIS A 830 36.66 -6.64 15.08
C HIS A 830 35.33 -6.57 15.82
N SER A 831 35.35 -6.07 17.06
CA SER A 831 34.12 -5.84 17.83
C SER A 831 33.21 -4.90 17.05
N ALA A 832 31.93 -5.23 16.99
CA ALA A 832 30.95 -4.30 16.44
C ALA A 832 31.05 -2.96 17.20
N SER A 833 31.14 -1.86 16.45
CA SER A 833 31.20 -0.55 17.05
C SER A 833 29.87 -0.21 17.74
N ASP A 834 29.90 0.67 18.77
CA ASP A 834 28.68 1.23 19.42
C ASP A 834 27.78 2.01 18.44
N ASN A 835 28.15 2.07 17.17
CA ASN A 835 27.53 2.81 16.07
C ASN A 835 26.81 1.87 15.08
N ALA A 836 26.03 0.91 15.57
CA ALA A 836 25.21 0.04 14.71
C ALA A 836 24.10 0.84 14.00
N PRO A 837 23.67 0.41 12.80
CA PRO A 837 22.52 0.99 12.11
C PRO A 837 21.25 0.81 12.95
N THR A 838 20.21 1.60 12.67
CA THR A 838 18.95 1.53 13.44
C THR A 838 18.05 0.39 12.98
N ASP A 839 18.21 -0.10 11.76
CA ASP A 839 17.39 -1.19 11.20
C ASP A 839 17.69 -2.53 11.91
N PRO A 840 16.66 -3.21 12.47
CA PRO A 840 16.84 -4.48 13.18
C PRO A 840 17.39 -5.60 12.31
N MET A 841 17.06 -5.63 11.01
CA MET A 841 17.55 -6.64 10.09
C MET A 841 19.04 -6.46 9.84
N GLU A 842 19.49 -5.24 9.60
CA GLU A 842 20.91 -4.92 9.42
C GLU A 842 21.72 -5.22 10.69
N GLN A 843 21.19 -4.89 11.87
CA GLN A 843 21.79 -5.26 13.17
C GLN A 843 21.92 -6.78 13.31
N THR A 844 20.89 -7.54 12.91
CA THR A 844 20.93 -8.99 12.96
C THR A 844 22.02 -9.56 12.06
N LEU A 845 22.16 -9.05 10.83
CA LEU A 845 23.19 -9.47 9.88
C LEU A 845 24.60 -9.18 10.40
N ILE A 846 24.84 -7.99 10.96
CA ILE A 846 26.13 -7.60 11.55
C ILE A 846 26.49 -8.52 12.74
N ARG A 847 25.54 -8.75 13.65
CA ARG A 847 25.73 -9.64 14.80
C ARG A 847 25.99 -11.08 14.37
N ALA A 848 25.27 -11.56 13.37
CA ALA A 848 25.48 -12.91 12.82
C ALA A 848 26.88 -13.03 12.18
N ALA A 849 27.32 -12.04 11.40
CA ALA A 849 28.66 -11.99 10.82
C ALA A 849 29.74 -11.96 11.90
N LEU A 850 29.55 -11.21 12.96
CA LEU A 850 30.51 -11.15 14.10
C LEU A 850 30.60 -12.49 14.83
N LEU A 851 29.45 -13.12 15.16
CA LEU A 851 29.44 -14.44 15.80
C LEU A 851 30.10 -15.49 14.90
N TRP A 852 29.75 -15.51 13.62
CA TRP A 852 30.41 -16.39 12.67
C TRP A 852 31.92 -16.16 12.61
N SER A 853 32.38 -14.93 12.46
CA SER A 853 33.82 -14.63 12.33
C SER A 853 34.62 -14.95 13.61
N THR A 854 34.03 -14.74 14.78
CA THR A 854 34.66 -15.03 16.09
C THR A 854 34.59 -16.52 16.50
N GLY A 855 33.89 -17.37 15.73
CA GLY A 855 33.86 -18.81 15.93
C GLY A 855 32.53 -19.36 16.47
N ASP A 856 31.59 -18.53 16.88
CA ASP A 856 30.26 -18.95 17.31
C ASP A 856 29.30 -19.11 16.12
N ALA A 857 29.55 -20.11 15.27
CA ALA A 857 28.75 -20.38 14.10
C ALA A 857 27.31 -20.83 14.46
N GLN A 858 27.09 -21.48 15.59
CA GLN A 858 25.76 -21.87 16.05
C GLN A 858 24.96 -20.66 16.50
N GLY A 859 25.56 -19.73 17.23
CA GLY A 859 24.93 -18.46 17.60
C GLY A 859 24.54 -17.62 16.39
N SER A 860 25.37 -17.59 15.35
CA SER A 860 25.07 -16.96 14.07
C SER A 860 23.82 -17.57 13.41
N LEU A 861 23.75 -18.90 13.30
CA LEU A 861 22.60 -19.60 12.74
C LEU A 861 21.30 -19.33 13.52
N ASN A 862 21.36 -19.37 14.83
CA ASN A 862 20.19 -19.13 15.68
C ASN A 862 19.60 -17.74 15.40
N LEU A 863 20.42 -16.70 15.31
CA LEU A 863 19.98 -15.36 14.98
C LEU A 863 19.31 -15.30 13.58
N LEU A 864 19.92 -15.93 12.57
CA LEU A 864 19.45 -15.92 11.19
C LEU A 864 18.20 -16.78 10.97
N GLN A 865 17.88 -17.74 11.86
CA GLN A 865 16.67 -18.55 11.81
C GLN A 865 15.48 -17.89 12.53
N GLU A 866 15.72 -17.10 13.56
CA GLU A 866 14.69 -16.38 14.31
C GLU A 866 14.11 -15.21 13.50
N ASP A 867 14.90 -14.63 12.62
CA ASP A 867 14.48 -13.49 11.79
C ASP A 867 13.87 -13.95 10.45
N LYS A 868 12.56 -14.01 10.40
CA LYS A 868 11.80 -14.37 9.18
C LYS A 868 11.89 -13.30 8.09
N THR A 869 12.28 -12.08 8.40
CA THR A 869 12.36 -10.97 7.45
C THR A 869 13.67 -11.00 6.67
N SER A 870 14.77 -11.39 7.30
CA SER A 870 16.08 -11.51 6.66
C SER A 870 16.28 -12.83 5.89
N ALA A 871 15.40 -13.81 6.08
CA ALA A 871 15.54 -15.17 5.53
C ALA A 871 15.66 -15.23 4.00
N GLN A 872 15.39 -14.13 3.30
CA GLN A 872 15.39 -14.04 1.84
C GLN A 872 16.58 -13.24 1.26
N SER A 873 17.47 -12.65 2.06
CA SER A 873 18.57 -11.86 1.48
C SER A 873 19.76 -12.74 1.08
N THR A 874 20.51 -12.31 0.05
CA THR A 874 21.72 -13.00 -0.42
C THR A 874 22.78 -13.08 0.67
N VAL A 875 22.96 -12.01 1.47
CA VAL A 875 23.92 -11.97 2.58
C VAL A 875 23.51 -12.94 3.70
N THR A 876 22.22 -13.07 3.98
CA THR A 876 21.70 -14.06 4.96
C THR A 876 22.00 -15.48 4.51
N ALA A 877 21.71 -15.80 3.25
CA ALA A 877 22.00 -17.13 2.70
C ALA A 877 23.51 -17.44 2.74
N LEU A 878 24.36 -16.44 2.41
CA LEU A 878 25.80 -16.56 2.52
C LEU A 878 26.25 -16.87 3.96
N LEU A 879 25.85 -16.08 4.93
CA LEU A 879 26.24 -16.25 6.34
C LEU A 879 25.75 -17.59 6.93
N ARG A 880 24.57 -18.06 6.53
CA ARG A 880 24.06 -19.38 6.91
C ARG A 880 24.94 -20.49 6.33
N GLY A 881 25.26 -20.40 5.04
CA GLY A 881 26.14 -21.35 4.38
C GLY A 881 27.52 -21.42 5.04
N GLU A 882 28.14 -20.28 5.33
CA GLU A 882 29.41 -20.15 6.04
C GLU A 882 29.34 -20.74 7.47
N SER A 883 28.23 -20.49 8.18
CA SER A 883 28.03 -21.03 9.52
C SER A 883 27.84 -22.56 9.51
N HIS A 884 27.03 -23.10 8.59
CA HIS A 884 26.89 -24.54 8.43
C HIS A 884 28.21 -25.22 8.06
N LEU A 885 29.03 -24.58 7.22
CA LEU A 885 30.34 -25.13 6.84
C LEU A 885 31.29 -25.21 8.05
N LYS A 886 31.34 -24.16 8.89
CA LYS A 886 32.12 -24.16 10.14
C LYS A 886 31.67 -25.21 11.15
N LEU A 887 30.40 -25.58 11.15
CA LEU A 887 29.81 -26.62 12.01
C LEU A 887 29.96 -28.01 11.45
N GLY A 888 30.68 -28.17 10.33
CA GLY A 888 30.86 -29.48 9.69
C GLY A 888 29.59 -30.05 9.07
N GLN A 889 28.67 -29.18 8.60
CA GLN A 889 27.39 -29.51 8.00
C GLN A 889 27.37 -29.14 6.50
N PRO A 890 28.26 -29.72 5.67
CA PRO A 890 28.47 -29.28 4.29
C PRO A 890 27.23 -29.44 3.39
N VAL A 891 26.34 -30.43 3.67
CA VAL A 891 25.11 -30.63 2.90
C VAL A 891 24.17 -29.42 3.04
N LEU A 892 24.02 -28.90 4.26
CA LEU A 892 23.20 -27.70 4.53
C LEU A 892 23.87 -26.46 3.95
N ALA A 893 25.19 -26.33 4.11
CA ALA A 893 25.97 -25.24 3.52
C ALA A 893 25.78 -25.15 1.99
N ILE A 894 25.82 -26.27 1.28
CA ILE A 894 25.58 -26.35 -0.18
C ILE A 894 24.20 -25.79 -0.53
N GLY A 895 23.18 -26.13 0.27
CA GLY A 895 21.82 -25.60 0.07
C GLY A 895 21.77 -24.08 0.17
N ASP A 896 22.38 -23.53 1.23
CA ASP A 896 22.40 -22.07 1.47
C ASP A 896 23.25 -21.33 0.43
N PHE A 897 24.44 -21.82 0.07
CA PHE A 897 25.27 -21.20 -0.97
C PHE A 897 24.57 -21.23 -2.34
N LYS A 898 23.91 -22.32 -2.71
CA LYS A 898 23.09 -22.36 -3.93
C LYS A 898 21.96 -21.34 -3.89
N ALA A 899 21.29 -21.16 -2.76
CA ALA A 899 20.26 -20.12 -2.60
C ALA A 899 20.84 -18.72 -2.79
N ALA A 900 22.04 -18.42 -2.27
CA ALA A 900 22.74 -17.18 -2.53
C ALA A 900 23.07 -16.99 -4.01
N LEU A 901 23.54 -18.04 -4.69
CA LEU A 901 23.95 -18.02 -6.10
C LEU A 901 22.78 -17.88 -7.08
N THR A 902 21.54 -18.20 -6.70
CA THR A 902 20.36 -17.95 -7.55
C THR A 902 20.02 -16.48 -7.67
N ARG A 903 20.61 -15.59 -6.85
CA ARG A 903 20.29 -14.18 -6.72
C ARG A 903 21.44 -13.25 -7.09
N HIS A 904 22.15 -13.54 -8.18
CA HIS A 904 23.33 -12.77 -8.59
C HIS A 904 23.00 -11.29 -8.79
N GLY A 905 21.89 -10.98 -9.48
CA GLY A 905 21.45 -9.59 -9.69
C GLY A 905 21.17 -8.84 -8.38
N GLU A 906 20.52 -9.49 -7.41
CA GLU A 906 20.29 -8.91 -6.07
C GLU A 906 21.61 -8.65 -5.33
N ALA A 907 22.55 -9.60 -5.37
CA ALA A 907 23.86 -9.42 -4.75
C ALA A 907 24.61 -8.20 -5.31
N LEU A 908 24.53 -7.98 -6.63
CA LEU A 908 25.12 -6.81 -7.26
C LEU A 908 24.46 -5.50 -6.82
N LEU A 909 23.15 -5.46 -6.76
CA LEU A 909 22.41 -4.26 -6.32
C LEU A 909 22.72 -3.90 -4.86
N THR A 910 22.87 -4.89 -3.98
CA THR A 910 23.25 -4.66 -2.58
C THR A 910 24.70 -4.18 -2.40
N GLY A 911 25.51 -4.30 -3.44
CA GLY A 911 26.88 -3.79 -3.44
C GLY A 911 27.85 -4.57 -2.55
N THR A 912 27.57 -5.86 -2.30
CA THR A 912 28.42 -6.77 -1.53
C THR A 912 29.07 -7.80 -2.45
N LEU A 913 30.15 -8.46 -1.99
CA LEU A 913 30.76 -9.59 -2.68
C LEU A 913 30.10 -10.94 -2.30
N ALA A 914 28.83 -10.91 -1.97
CA ALA A 914 28.14 -12.13 -1.50
C ALA A 914 28.15 -13.27 -2.55
N TYR A 915 28.07 -12.96 -3.83
CA TYR A 915 28.04 -13.96 -4.89
C TYR A 915 29.39 -14.69 -5.07
N PRO A 916 30.54 -14.01 -5.30
CA PRO A 916 31.83 -14.70 -5.40
C PRO A 916 32.23 -15.41 -4.12
N VAL A 917 31.94 -14.89 -2.93
CA VAL A 917 32.19 -15.54 -1.64
C VAL A 917 31.35 -16.81 -1.50
N ALA A 918 30.08 -16.78 -1.88
CA ALA A 918 29.24 -17.98 -1.88
C ALA A 918 29.73 -19.05 -2.87
N GLN A 919 30.28 -18.65 -4.00
CA GLN A 919 30.88 -19.56 -4.97
C GLN A 919 32.14 -20.26 -4.39
N ALA A 920 33.00 -19.52 -3.67
CA ALA A 920 34.14 -20.09 -2.95
C ALA A 920 33.69 -21.01 -1.81
N GLY A 921 32.70 -20.62 -1.04
CA GLY A 921 32.09 -21.43 0.02
C GLY A 921 31.51 -22.76 -0.51
N LEU A 922 30.82 -22.69 -1.66
CA LEU A 922 30.25 -23.86 -2.33
C LEU A 922 31.34 -24.88 -2.73
N ALA A 923 32.46 -24.40 -3.31
CA ALA A 923 33.62 -25.26 -3.65
C ALA A 923 34.20 -25.94 -2.40
N THR A 924 34.38 -25.17 -1.31
CA THR A 924 34.87 -25.70 -0.03
C THR A 924 33.91 -26.73 0.58
N ALA A 925 32.61 -26.52 0.51
CA ALA A 925 31.60 -27.43 1.02
C ALA A 925 31.60 -28.78 0.26
N TYR A 926 31.70 -28.74 -1.06
CA TYR A 926 31.83 -29.99 -1.86
C TYR A 926 33.13 -30.74 -1.56
N ARG A 927 34.25 -30.01 -1.41
CA ARG A 927 35.53 -30.63 -1.04
C ARG A 927 35.49 -31.31 0.34
N THR A 928 34.83 -30.66 1.31
CA THR A 928 34.62 -31.21 2.67
C THR A 928 33.81 -32.52 2.64
N MET A 929 32.93 -32.68 1.65
CA MET A 929 32.17 -33.94 1.43
C MET A 929 32.95 -35.02 0.65
N GLY A 930 34.11 -34.68 0.10
CA GLY A 930 34.83 -35.57 -0.82
C GLY A 930 34.23 -35.62 -2.24
N ASP A 931 33.40 -34.65 -2.60
CA ASP A 931 32.82 -34.52 -3.95
C ASP A 931 33.72 -33.63 -4.82
N ASP A 932 34.89 -34.16 -5.16
CA ASP A 932 35.90 -33.44 -5.95
C ASP A 932 35.40 -32.95 -7.34
N PRO A 933 34.56 -33.70 -8.08
CA PRO A 933 34.06 -33.22 -9.35
C PRO A 933 33.21 -31.93 -9.24
N ASN A 934 32.34 -31.84 -8.24
CA ASN A 934 31.51 -30.65 -8.02
C ASN A 934 32.33 -29.53 -7.37
N ALA A 935 33.30 -29.84 -6.51
CA ALA A 935 34.24 -28.86 -5.98
C ALA A 935 35.03 -28.19 -7.11
N SER A 936 35.64 -28.97 -8.01
CA SER A 936 36.39 -28.46 -9.17
C SER A 936 35.52 -27.61 -10.08
N ARG A 937 34.27 -28.02 -10.33
CA ARG A 937 33.31 -27.19 -11.13
C ARG A 937 33.05 -25.86 -10.46
N ALA A 938 32.79 -25.83 -9.16
CA ALA A 938 32.53 -24.57 -8.43
C ALA A 938 33.76 -23.65 -8.42
N GLU A 939 34.97 -24.22 -8.33
CA GLU A 939 36.21 -23.48 -8.45
C GLU A 939 36.46 -22.92 -9.85
N ASP A 940 36.13 -23.68 -10.89
CA ASP A 940 36.27 -23.24 -12.26
C ASP A 940 35.27 -22.15 -12.57
N ASP A 941 34.07 -22.22 -12.03
CA ASP A 941 33.06 -21.13 -12.14
C ASP A 941 33.54 -19.86 -11.43
N LEU A 942 34.15 -19.96 -10.22
CA LEU A 942 34.76 -18.81 -9.55
C LEU A 942 35.95 -18.24 -10.35
N LYS A 943 36.86 -19.08 -10.87
CA LYS A 943 37.97 -18.61 -11.71
C LYS A 943 37.50 -17.97 -12.99
N LYS A 944 36.43 -18.45 -13.56
CA LYS A 944 35.80 -17.86 -14.76
C LYS A 944 35.16 -16.52 -14.45
N LEU A 945 34.51 -16.41 -13.27
CA LEU A 945 33.96 -15.14 -12.78
C LEU A 945 35.08 -14.13 -12.54
N TRP A 946 36.14 -14.54 -11.87
CA TRP A 946 37.33 -13.78 -11.46
C TRP A 946 38.52 -14.00 -12.42
N GLN A 947 38.27 -14.14 -13.72
CA GLN A 947 39.31 -14.38 -14.72
C GLN A 947 40.33 -13.24 -14.79
N ASP A 948 39.90 -11.99 -14.45
CA ASP A 948 40.72 -10.78 -14.49
C ASP A 948 41.30 -10.41 -13.11
N ALA A 949 41.07 -11.24 -12.08
CA ALA A 949 41.58 -11.03 -10.73
C ALA A 949 43.06 -11.39 -10.61
N ASP A 950 43.77 -10.79 -9.63
CA ASP A 950 45.12 -11.23 -9.27
C ASP A 950 45.06 -12.67 -8.75
N PRO A 951 45.91 -13.60 -9.29
CA PRO A 951 45.94 -14.97 -8.81
C PRO A 951 46.33 -15.13 -7.33
N SER A 952 46.86 -14.07 -6.72
CA SER A 952 47.19 -14.01 -5.30
C SER A 952 46.00 -13.69 -4.39
N GLU A 953 44.83 -13.42 -4.92
CA GLU A 953 43.62 -13.05 -4.16
C GLU A 953 43.24 -14.17 -3.16
N PRO A 954 42.94 -13.79 -1.88
CA PRO A 954 42.65 -14.76 -0.84
C PRO A 954 41.51 -15.72 -1.18
N LEU A 955 40.44 -15.23 -1.81
CA LEU A 955 39.28 -16.03 -2.26
C LEU A 955 39.66 -17.10 -3.29
N LEU A 956 40.65 -16.83 -4.17
CA LEU A 956 41.15 -17.80 -5.14
C LEU A 956 42.11 -18.80 -4.49
N ARG A 957 42.81 -18.40 -3.40
CA ARG A 957 43.74 -19.31 -2.66
C ARG A 957 43.04 -20.25 -1.69
N GLY A 958 41.89 -19.86 -1.12
CA GLY A 958 41.07 -20.70 -0.23
C GLY A 958 40.46 -21.93 -0.92
N SER A 959 40.52 -21.97 -2.25
CA SER A 959 40.12 -23.09 -3.08
C SER A 959 41.27 -24.09 -3.33
N LYS A 960 42.42 -23.96 -2.68
CA LYS A 960 43.49 -24.94 -2.63
C LYS A 960 43.47 -25.68 -1.26
#